data_6f219f312a546338f569195a78c1c197
#
_entry.id   6f219f312a546338f569195a78c1c197
#
_cell.length_a   1.000
_cell.length_b   1.000
_cell.length_c   1.000
_cell.angle_alpha   90.00
_cell.angle_beta   90.00
_cell.angle_gamma   90.00
#
_symmetry.space_group_name_H-M   'P 1'
#
loop_
_entity.id
_entity.type
_entity.pdbx_description
1 polymer ?
#
loop_
_entity_poly.entity_id
_entity_poly.type
_entity_poly.pdbx_seq_one_letter_code
_entity_poly.pdbx_strand_id
1 'polypeptide(L)'
;MSITKGGKRVSARLPVVEKIKKIPKAFKSYALNNLLVMVFIFSSVFNAFLLRAFTVKFEYNQIKPLLADIALVLFWTVFSYLFKKPKKQFIYLMIFSFIFVVLCVSNSIYFTNYKSFISVSLISTASQLTGVMNAVTENIMEAKDLIFIWQLPAMIVAYFLIKKRTRDYVTQEREKKQRRKYGLATLCTSFGFAGICCLLLTGTDYSRLAKQWNREYVMGTFGLYTYQASDIVSTINAEINMVFGYDESEEAFTKFYEDKTKTDAEEVKKNDYTNIFKNKNVIAIHAESIQQFCMDTYINGEELTPNLNKLAREGLYFSNFYAQESVGTSSDSEFTFSSSLMPASSGTVAINYWDRDYCTTQKMMKDLGYYVFSMHANNGTFWNRMNLHSSLGYDRFYNYTTDFDIDETIGLGLSDKSFFRQAVPKIEDISKENDKWFGVMIMLTNHTPFTDIERVSDFEVDFKYQKYNEDTGLYEEMSADFLEGTKLGSYFKSVHYADEALGQFMSDLEKQGLLDDTVVVIYGDHDAKVKAEEYDRYINYDPFTDTVLTEDDPGYTPVDDYYYNLNRKVPFILWSKGGEYEPKEFDQVMGMYDIQPTLGNMFGFYNKYALGHDVLSIPEGEENVVIFPNGNFVTDTVYYDSQKDKYFDLTNYENVMTKISCNQVYKDTPNLIYEDTVHGIFKSVDESDYCQSAIDDRINDGVVDEAYISSYSEYANERIDISNAIIYFDMIDKVDGGFDTSMKPEQLPSVEQTPFAPPEKRHNYGRLSA
;
A
#
# COMPACT_ATOMS: atom_id res chain seq x y z
N MET A 1 54.40 -18.12 -85.95
CA MET A 1 53.18 -18.70 -86.46
C MET A 1 52.05 -18.23 -85.54
N SER A 2 51.24 -17.37 -86.11
CA SER A 2 49.92 -16.89 -85.78
C SER A 2 49.01 -17.92 -85.11
N ILE A 3 48.20 -17.48 -84.19
CA ILE A 3 46.75 -17.46 -84.27
C ILE A 3 46.14 -16.75 -83.03
N THR A 4 45.49 -15.68 -83.37
CA THR A 4 44.53 -14.97 -82.51
C THR A 4 43.26 -15.81 -82.27
N LYS A 5 42.65 -15.67 -81.10
CA LYS A 5 41.19 -15.57 -80.97
C LYS A 5 40.77 -15.09 -79.55
N GLY A 6 39.93 -14.04 -79.58
CA GLY A 6 39.35 -13.39 -78.42
C GLY A 6 38.36 -14.29 -77.67
N GLY A 7 38.49 -14.23 -76.34
CA GLY A 7 37.55 -14.81 -75.40
C GLY A 7 37.00 -13.71 -74.50
N LYS A 8 35.74 -13.33 -74.74
CA LYS A 8 34.95 -12.49 -73.83
C LYS A 8 34.94 -13.12 -72.46
N ARG A 9 35.60 -12.48 -71.43
CA ARG A 9 35.37 -12.79 -70.04
C ARG A 9 33.93 -12.43 -69.70
N VAL A 10 33.04 -13.38 -69.71
CA VAL A 10 31.74 -13.31 -69.04
C VAL A 10 32.03 -13.44 -67.57
N SER A 11 32.02 -12.33 -66.85
CA SER A 11 32.03 -12.36 -65.40
C SER A 11 30.63 -12.85 -64.93
N ALA A 12 30.54 -14.14 -64.64
CA ALA A 12 29.41 -14.69 -63.90
C ALA A 12 29.41 -14.06 -62.52
N ARG A 13 28.72 -12.91 -62.39
CA ARG A 13 28.39 -12.38 -61.07
C ARG A 13 27.45 -13.40 -60.40
N LEU A 14 27.93 -14.02 -59.35
CA LEU A 14 27.19 -14.99 -58.55
C LEU A 14 25.79 -14.42 -58.20
N PRO A 15 24.71 -15.16 -58.44
CA PRO A 15 23.34 -14.71 -58.22
C PRO A 15 23.04 -14.29 -56.77
N VAL A 16 23.93 -14.69 -55.84
CA VAL A 16 23.88 -14.31 -54.41
C VAL A 16 24.14 -12.81 -54.22
N VAL A 17 25.14 -12.22 -54.91
CA VAL A 17 25.50 -10.80 -54.74
C VAL A 17 24.40 -9.86 -55.28
N GLU A 18 23.67 -10.28 -56.32
CA GLU A 18 22.50 -9.54 -56.81
C GLU A 18 21.29 -9.66 -55.85
N LYS A 19 21.11 -10.82 -55.20
CA LYS A 19 20.08 -10.97 -54.12
C LYS A 19 20.41 -10.11 -52.92
N ILE A 20 21.67 -10.05 -52.47
CA ILE A 20 22.11 -9.23 -51.33
C ILE A 20 21.91 -7.71 -51.64
N LYS A 21 22.19 -7.25 -52.83
CA LYS A 21 21.94 -5.84 -53.28
C LYS A 21 20.46 -5.47 -53.38
N LYS A 22 19.56 -6.45 -53.58
CA LYS A 22 18.09 -6.24 -53.60
C LYS A 22 17.47 -6.19 -52.18
N ILE A 23 18.07 -6.80 -51.18
CA ILE A 23 17.61 -6.81 -49.79
C ILE A 23 17.42 -5.39 -49.23
N PRO A 24 18.38 -4.45 -49.30
CA PRO A 24 18.22 -3.10 -48.77
C PRO A 24 17.07 -2.32 -49.41
N LYS A 25 16.84 -2.51 -50.72
CA LYS A 25 15.74 -1.86 -51.42
C LYS A 25 14.37 -2.46 -51.07
N ALA A 26 14.30 -3.77 -50.93
CA ALA A 26 13.10 -4.47 -50.47
C ALA A 26 12.78 -4.13 -49.01
N PHE A 27 13.77 -4.10 -48.13
CA PHE A 27 13.63 -3.70 -46.74
C PHE A 27 13.18 -2.24 -46.58
N LYS A 28 13.78 -1.32 -47.35
CA LYS A 28 13.39 0.09 -47.38
C LYS A 28 11.95 0.29 -47.86
N SER A 29 11.53 -0.46 -48.87
CA SER A 29 10.13 -0.44 -49.35
C SER A 29 9.17 -1.03 -48.31
N TYR A 30 9.58 -2.14 -47.65
CA TYR A 30 8.80 -2.75 -46.58
C TYR A 30 8.63 -1.80 -45.39
N ALA A 31 9.73 -1.21 -44.91
CA ALA A 31 9.73 -0.28 -43.79
C ALA A 31 8.84 0.95 -44.05
N LEU A 32 8.90 1.50 -45.26
CA LEU A 32 8.06 2.64 -45.67
C LEU A 32 6.58 2.27 -45.74
N ASN A 33 6.28 1.08 -46.29
CA ASN A 33 4.89 0.61 -46.43
C ASN A 33 4.26 0.24 -45.08
N ASN A 34 5.08 -0.05 -44.07
CA ASN A 34 4.65 -0.41 -42.73
C ASN A 34 5.10 0.60 -41.66
N LEU A 35 5.48 1.83 -42.03
CA LEU A 35 6.01 2.84 -41.10
C LEU A 35 5.07 3.08 -39.91
N LEU A 36 3.76 3.18 -40.14
CA LEU A 36 2.77 3.34 -39.05
C LEU A 36 2.82 2.19 -38.06
N VAL A 37 2.89 0.96 -38.56
CA VAL A 37 2.96 -0.24 -37.73
C VAL A 37 4.28 -0.29 -36.99
N MET A 38 5.40 0.04 -37.64
CA MET A 38 6.71 0.04 -36.98
C MET A 38 6.81 1.11 -35.89
N VAL A 39 6.29 2.32 -36.14
CA VAL A 39 6.27 3.40 -35.16
C VAL A 39 5.37 3.00 -33.98
N PHE A 40 4.20 2.42 -34.25
CA PHE A 40 3.29 1.94 -33.20
C PHE A 40 3.96 0.89 -32.32
N ILE A 41 4.53 -0.17 -32.91
CA ILE A 41 5.18 -1.25 -32.14
C ILE A 41 6.34 -0.68 -31.30
N PHE A 42 7.23 0.08 -31.95
CA PHE A 42 8.39 0.64 -31.28
C PHE A 42 7.98 1.56 -30.12
N SER A 43 7.08 2.53 -30.37
CA SER A 43 6.70 3.49 -29.35
C SER A 43 5.93 2.86 -28.19
N SER A 44 5.07 1.87 -28.47
CA SER A 44 4.33 1.16 -27.42
C SER A 44 5.25 0.33 -26.53
N VAL A 45 6.15 -0.46 -27.13
CA VAL A 45 7.12 -1.27 -26.38
C VAL A 45 8.10 -0.38 -25.61
N PHE A 46 8.53 0.73 -26.22
CA PHE A 46 9.44 1.66 -25.56
C PHE A 46 8.78 2.39 -24.38
N ASN A 47 7.51 2.77 -24.50
CA ASN A 47 6.78 3.34 -23.37
C ASN A 47 6.62 2.34 -22.20
N ALA A 48 6.31 1.07 -22.48
CA ALA A 48 6.27 0.04 -21.45
C ALA A 48 7.64 -0.18 -20.78
N PHE A 49 8.73 -0.12 -21.57
CA PHE A 49 10.09 -0.17 -21.04
C PHE A 49 10.41 1.05 -20.16
N LEU A 50 10.08 2.28 -20.61
CA LEU A 50 10.27 3.50 -19.82
C LEU A 50 9.47 3.47 -18.52
N LEU A 51 8.23 2.95 -18.55
CA LEU A 51 7.43 2.82 -17.34
C LEU A 51 8.15 1.94 -16.30
N ARG A 52 8.65 0.77 -16.71
CA ARG A 52 9.42 -0.09 -15.79
C ARG A 52 10.71 0.58 -15.29
N ALA A 53 11.38 1.35 -16.13
CA ALA A 53 12.57 2.09 -15.72
C ALA A 53 12.29 3.15 -14.64
N PHE A 54 11.09 3.76 -14.69
CA PHE A 54 10.69 4.79 -13.73
C PHE A 54 9.97 4.23 -12.48
N THR A 55 9.58 2.95 -12.49
CA THR A 55 8.86 2.31 -11.40
C THR A 55 9.70 1.24 -10.72
N VAL A 56 9.83 0.06 -11.32
CA VAL A 56 10.54 -1.09 -10.72
C VAL A 56 12.07 -1.04 -10.90
N LYS A 57 12.65 0.07 -11.38
CA LYS A 57 14.10 0.36 -11.46
C LYS A 57 14.97 -0.79 -12.00
N PHE A 58 14.43 -1.62 -12.89
CA PHE A 58 15.11 -2.79 -13.48
C PHE A 58 15.61 -3.86 -12.50
N GLU A 59 15.03 -3.97 -11.35
CA GLU A 59 15.36 -4.99 -10.34
C GLU A 59 15.14 -6.42 -10.85
N TYR A 60 14.24 -6.57 -11.83
CA TYR A 60 13.88 -7.86 -12.43
C TYR A 60 14.57 -8.09 -13.78
N ASN A 61 14.66 -9.35 -14.19
CA ASN A 61 15.18 -9.72 -15.50
C ASN A 61 14.37 -9.07 -16.63
N GLN A 62 14.99 -8.14 -17.37
CA GLN A 62 14.31 -7.32 -18.39
C GLN A 62 13.95 -8.08 -19.68
N ILE A 63 14.44 -9.30 -19.88
CA ILE A 63 14.18 -10.08 -21.09
C ILE A 63 12.73 -10.59 -21.10
N LYS A 64 12.25 -11.17 -19.99
CA LYS A 64 10.89 -11.72 -19.87
C LYS A 64 9.82 -10.67 -20.18
N PRO A 65 9.77 -9.50 -19.50
CA PRO A 65 8.72 -8.51 -19.73
C PRO A 65 8.82 -7.85 -21.10
N LEU A 66 10.03 -7.69 -21.64
CA LEU A 66 10.20 -7.15 -22.98
C LEU A 66 9.62 -8.08 -24.05
N LEU A 67 9.85 -9.40 -23.93
CA LEU A 67 9.30 -10.40 -24.86
C LEU A 67 7.76 -10.44 -24.77
N ALA A 68 7.22 -10.36 -23.57
CA ALA A 68 5.77 -10.35 -23.33
C ALA A 68 5.11 -9.09 -23.90
N ASP A 69 5.68 -7.89 -23.64
CA ASP A 69 5.18 -6.63 -24.22
C ASP A 69 5.23 -6.64 -25.75
N ILE A 70 6.33 -7.12 -26.34
CA ILE A 70 6.43 -7.26 -27.80
C ILE A 70 5.34 -8.20 -28.31
N ALA A 71 5.13 -9.34 -27.68
CA ALA A 71 4.15 -10.33 -28.08
C ALA A 71 2.73 -9.75 -28.14
N LEU A 72 2.31 -9.06 -27.05
CA LEU A 72 0.99 -8.46 -26.97
C LEU A 72 0.80 -7.26 -27.90
N VAL A 73 1.77 -6.38 -28.02
CA VAL A 73 1.71 -5.26 -28.97
C VAL A 73 1.60 -5.77 -30.40
N LEU A 74 2.34 -6.82 -30.76
CA LEU A 74 2.23 -7.48 -32.06
C LEU A 74 0.84 -8.12 -32.25
N PHE A 75 0.30 -8.78 -31.24
CA PHE A 75 -1.05 -9.36 -31.29
C PHE A 75 -2.11 -8.30 -31.63
N TRP A 76 -2.13 -7.18 -30.93
CA TRP A 76 -3.05 -6.09 -31.25
C TRP A 76 -2.78 -5.47 -32.61
N THR A 77 -1.54 -5.43 -33.05
CA THR A 77 -1.16 -4.95 -34.37
C THR A 77 -1.76 -5.79 -35.48
N VAL A 78 -1.98 -7.11 -35.32
CA VAL A 78 -2.57 -8.01 -36.32
C VAL A 78 -3.91 -7.47 -36.84
N PHE A 79 -4.76 -6.98 -35.94
CA PHE A 79 -6.09 -6.48 -36.27
C PHE A 79 -6.04 -5.22 -37.15
N SER A 80 -4.94 -4.45 -37.12
CA SER A 80 -4.74 -3.30 -37.96
C SER A 80 -4.74 -3.67 -39.48
N TYR A 81 -4.36 -4.91 -39.82
CA TYR A 81 -4.34 -5.41 -41.19
C TYR A 81 -5.72 -5.85 -41.72
N LEU A 82 -6.76 -5.83 -40.88
CA LEU A 82 -8.15 -5.99 -41.35
C LEU A 82 -8.59 -4.79 -42.19
N PHE A 83 -8.02 -3.62 -41.93
CA PHE A 83 -8.41 -2.40 -42.65
C PHE A 83 -7.77 -2.31 -44.03
N LYS A 84 -8.60 -2.10 -45.05
CA LYS A 84 -8.16 -1.98 -46.45
C LYS A 84 -7.37 -0.69 -46.70
N LYS A 85 -7.80 0.44 -46.11
CA LYS A 85 -7.21 1.77 -46.32
C LYS A 85 -6.23 2.14 -45.21
N PRO A 86 -5.03 2.65 -45.53
CA PRO A 86 -4.06 3.10 -44.54
C PRO A 86 -4.61 4.15 -43.57
N LYS A 87 -5.51 5.02 -44.00
CA LYS A 87 -6.20 5.98 -43.14
C LYS A 87 -6.98 5.27 -41.99
N LYS A 88 -7.72 4.20 -42.33
CA LYS A 88 -8.47 3.44 -41.32
C LYS A 88 -7.52 2.65 -40.38
N GLN A 89 -6.43 2.13 -40.95
CA GLN A 89 -5.36 1.51 -40.16
C GLN A 89 -4.72 2.51 -39.16
N PHE A 90 -4.44 3.74 -39.63
CA PHE A 90 -3.93 4.81 -38.77
C PHE A 90 -4.89 5.13 -37.63
N ILE A 91 -6.19 5.28 -37.92
CA ILE A 91 -7.19 5.54 -36.84
C ILE A 91 -7.20 4.43 -35.83
N TYR A 92 -7.18 3.17 -36.26
CA TYR A 92 -7.12 2.02 -35.36
C TYR A 92 -5.87 2.05 -34.47
N LEU A 93 -4.69 2.20 -35.06
CA LEU A 93 -3.42 2.25 -34.32
C LEU A 93 -3.35 3.48 -33.41
N MET A 94 -3.98 4.59 -33.80
CA MET A 94 -4.04 5.81 -32.96
C MET A 94 -4.92 5.62 -31.73
N ILE A 95 -6.06 4.91 -31.86
CA ILE A 95 -6.92 4.55 -30.72
C ILE A 95 -6.13 3.68 -29.74
N PHE A 96 -5.44 2.65 -30.21
CA PHE A 96 -4.62 1.81 -29.34
C PHE A 96 -3.41 2.54 -28.78
N SER A 97 -2.79 3.46 -29.53
CA SER A 97 -1.73 4.34 -29.01
C SER A 97 -2.24 5.20 -27.86
N PHE A 98 -3.45 5.75 -27.98
CA PHE A 98 -4.07 6.51 -26.92
C PHE A 98 -4.34 5.66 -25.66
N ILE A 99 -4.93 4.48 -25.84
CA ILE A 99 -5.17 3.53 -24.74
C ILE A 99 -3.85 3.18 -24.03
N PHE A 100 -2.79 2.83 -24.78
CA PHE A 100 -1.50 2.46 -24.21
C PHE A 100 -0.80 3.62 -23.49
N VAL A 101 -0.94 4.85 -24.03
CA VAL A 101 -0.44 6.05 -23.34
C VAL A 101 -1.19 6.28 -22.04
N VAL A 102 -2.51 6.18 -22.05
CA VAL A 102 -3.32 6.29 -20.82
C VAL A 102 -2.90 5.25 -19.80
N LEU A 103 -2.72 3.99 -20.19
CA LEU A 103 -2.22 2.94 -19.30
C LEU A 103 -0.84 3.28 -18.71
N CYS A 104 0.10 3.79 -19.51
CA CYS A 104 1.41 4.17 -19.01
C CYS A 104 1.32 5.34 -18.02
N VAL A 105 0.59 6.40 -18.38
CA VAL A 105 0.43 7.60 -17.53
C VAL A 105 -0.25 7.23 -16.21
N SER A 106 -1.38 6.50 -16.28
CA SER A 106 -2.12 6.10 -15.07
C SER A 106 -1.29 5.22 -14.14
N ASN A 107 -0.56 4.24 -14.68
CA ASN A 107 0.32 3.39 -13.88
C ASN A 107 1.51 4.15 -13.31
N SER A 108 2.08 5.13 -14.04
CA SER A 108 3.18 5.97 -13.53
C SER A 108 2.73 6.81 -12.35
N ILE A 109 1.59 7.51 -12.50
CA ILE A 109 0.98 8.31 -11.42
C ILE A 109 0.62 7.44 -10.22
N TYR A 110 -0.03 6.30 -10.46
CA TYR A 110 -0.46 5.40 -9.40
C TYR A 110 0.73 4.83 -8.62
N PHE A 111 1.78 4.40 -9.33
CA PHE A 111 3.00 3.88 -8.70
C PHE A 111 3.73 4.91 -7.84
N THR A 112 3.77 6.17 -8.28
CA THR A 112 4.39 7.25 -7.49
C THR A 112 3.77 7.35 -6.09
N ASN A 113 2.45 7.14 -5.98
CA ASN A 113 1.72 7.31 -4.72
C ASN A 113 1.54 6.02 -3.92
N TYR A 114 1.27 4.91 -4.59
CA TYR A 114 0.85 3.67 -3.95
C TYR A 114 1.91 2.57 -4.01
N LYS A 115 3.07 2.83 -4.62
CA LYS A 115 4.14 1.84 -4.86
C LYS A 115 3.60 0.51 -5.41
N SER A 116 2.53 0.58 -6.18
CA SER A 116 1.82 -0.53 -6.81
C SER A 116 1.28 -0.12 -8.17
N PHE A 117 0.66 -1.04 -8.91
CA PHE A 117 0.12 -0.77 -10.23
C PHE A 117 -1.41 -0.77 -10.22
N ILE A 118 -2.00 0.08 -11.08
CA ILE A 118 -3.44 0.27 -11.14
C ILE A 118 -4.15 -1.02 -11.59
N SER A 119 -5.22 -1.38 -10.87
CA SER A 119 -6.14 -2.44 -11.28
C SER A 119 -7.35 -1.89 -12.02
N VAL A 120 -7.86 -2.65 -12.97
CA VAL A 120 -9.11 -2.33 -13.69
C VAL A 120 -10.32 -2.33 -12.74
N SER A 121 -10.26 -3.08 -11.64
CA SER A 121 -11.28 -3.04 -10.59
C SER A 121 -11.50 -1.64 -10.00
N LEU A 122 -10.46 -0.77 -10.01
CA LEU A 122 -10.57 0.63 -9.60
C LEU A 122 -11.43 1.51 -10.52
N ILE A 123 -11.80 1.03 -11.70
CA ILE A 123 -12.71 1.77 -12.58
C ILE A 123 -14.07 1.95 -11.91
N SER A 124 -14.52 0.99 -11.11
CA SER A 124 -15.75 1.09 -10.32
C SER A 124 -15.71 2.24 -9.31
N THR A 125 -14.51 2.59 -8.80
CA THR A 125 -14.28 3.70 -7.87
C THR A 125 -14.00 5.04 -8.59
N ALA A 126 -13.92 5.05 -9.93
CA ALA A 126 -13.53 6.23 -10.70
C ALA A 126 -14.47 7.45 -10.49
N SER A 127 -15.74 7.22 -10.13
CA SER A 127 -16.66 8.31 -9.78
C SER A 127 -16.22 9.07 -8.51
N GLN A 128 -15.46 8.45 -7.64
CA GLN A 128 -14.94 9.04 -6.40
C GLN A 128 -13.66 9.84 -6.65
N LEU A 129 -12.89 9.48 -7.70
CA LEU A 129 -11.71 10.21 -8.13
C LEU A 129 -12.00 11.68 -8.50
N THR A 130 -13.26 12.01 -8.86
CA THR A 130 -13.63 13.41 -9.15
C THR A 130 -13.48 14.33 -7.95
N GLY A 131 -13.65 13.81 -6.72
CA GLY A 131 -13.46 14.58 -5.49
C GLY A 131 -11.98 14.85 -5.15
N VAL A 132 -11.07 14.01 -5.63
CA VAL A 132 -9.61 14.11 -5.38
C VAL A 132 -8.82 14.54 -6.62
N MET A 133 -9.48 14.85 -7.74
CA MET A 133 -8.82 15.17 -9.01
C MET A 133 -7.84 16.34 -8.89
N ASN A 134 -8.16 17.37 -8.11
CA ASN A 134 -7.28 18.50 -7.88
C ASN A 134 -6.02 18.08 -7.11
N ALA A 135 -6.18 17.24 -6.07
CA ALA A 135 -5.08 16.67 -5.33
C ALA A 135 -4.14 15.86 -6.25
N VAL A 136 -4.72 15.05 -7.16
CA VAL A 136 -3.96 14.26 -8.14
C VAL A 136 -3.19 15.15 -9.11
N THR A 137 -3.81 16.21 -9.62
CA THR A 137 -3.18 17.04 -10.66
C THR A 137 -2.13 18.02 -10.10
N GLU A 138 -2.32 18.51 -8.89
CA GLU A 138 -1.45 19.53 -8.30
C GLU A 138 -0.27 18.94 -7.53
N ASN A 139 -0.45 17.77 -6.89
CA ASN A 139 0.53 17.24 -5.95
C ASN A 139 1.10 15.87 -6.32
N ILE A 140 0.48 15.17 -7.26
CA ILE A 140 0.78 13.76 -7.55
C ILE A 140 1.44 13.59 -8.92
N MET A 141 1.05 14.43 -9.91
CA MET A 141 1.54 14.31 -11.28
C MET A 141 2.92 14.94 -11.42
N GLU A 142 3.87 14.17 -11.90
CA GLU A 142 5.24 14.60 -12.17
C GLU A 142 5.49 14.78 -13.68
N ALA A 143 6.52 15.55 -14.03
CA ALA A 143 6.88 15.77 -15.44
C ALA A 143 7.23 14.45 -16.17
N LYS A 144 7.75 13.44 -15.44
CA LYS A 144 8.03 12.10 -15.99
C LYS A 144 6.78 11.41 -16.50
N ASP A 145 5.60 11.65 -15.90
CA ASP A 145 4.35 10.99 -16.26
C ASP A 145 3.85 11.42 -17.64
N LEU A 146 4.20 12.64 -18.06
CA LEU A 146 3.84 13.17 -19.36
C LEU A 146 4.75 12.68 -20.51
N ILE A 147 5.89 12.06 -20.19
CA ILE A 147 6.84 11.63 -21.21
C ILE A 147 6.23 10.60 -22.16
N PHE A 148 5.30 9.77 -21.68
CA PHE A 148 4.67 8.72 -22.51
C PHE A 148 3.82 9.28 -23.67
N ILE A 149 3.39 10.55 -23.58
CA ILE A 149 2.54 11.20 -24.58
C ILE A 149 3.24 11.37 -25.93
N TRP A 150 4.59 11.34 -25.98
CA TRP A 150 5.37 11.47 -27.22
C TRP A 150 4.94 10.48 -28.32
N GLN A 151 4.37 9.33 -27.95
CA GLN A 151 3.86 8.33 -28.87
C GLN A 151 2.79 8.89 -29.82
N LEU A 152 1.89 9.74 -29.32
CA LEU A 152 0.79 10.30 -30.11
C LEU A 152 1.29 11.23 -31.23
N PRO A 153 2.11 12.28 -30.96
CA PRO A 153 2.69 13.07 -32.05
C PRO A 153 3.60 12.26 -32.96
N ALA A 154 4.32 11.25 -32.48
CA ALA A 154 5.14 10.37 -33.34
C ALA A 154 4.27 9.64 -34.37
N MET A 155 3.12 9.11 -33.96
CA MET A 155 2.15 8.47 -34.88
C MET A 155 1.58 9.44 -35.88
N ILE A 156 1.27 10.66 -35.46
CA ILE A 156 0.77 11.73 -36.36
C ILE A 156 1.84 12.10 -37.42
N VAL A 157 3.08 12.32 -36.99
CA VAL A 157 4.22 12.60 -37.84
C VAL A 157 4.42 11.48 -38.87
N ALA A 158 4.42 10.21 -38.39
CA ALA A 158 4.54 9.06 -39.31
C ALA A 158 3.44 9.03 -40.40
N TYR A 159 2.19 9.32 -40.00
CA TYR A 159 1.09 9.41 -40.95
C TYR A 159 1.29 10.52 -41.96
N PHE A 160 1.70 11.72 -41.58
CA PHE A 160 1.95 12.81 -42.51
C PHE A 160 3.18 12.57 -43.40
N LEU A 161 4.22 11.92 -42.89
CA LEU A 161 5.37 11.52 -43.72
C LEU A 161 4.97 10.58 -44.86
N ILE A 162 4.10 9.62 -44.58
CA ILE A 162 3.57 8.72 -45.59
C ILE A 162 2.69 9.50 -46.58
N LYS A 163 1.80 10.35 -46.08
CA LYS A 163 0.88 11.16 -46.92
C LYS A 163 1.64 12.12 -47.81
N LYS A 164 2.70 12.75 -47.36
CA LYS A 164 3.53 13.68 -48.15
C LYS A 164 4.28 12.96 -49.27
N ARG A 165 4.69 11.72 -49.05
CA ARG A 165 5.51 10.97 -50.00
C ARG A 165 4.70 10.25 -51.07
N THR A 166 3.51 9.79 -50.73
CA THR A 166 2.60 9.04 -51.61
C THR A 166 1.16 9.49 -51.36
N ARG A 167 0.73 10.56 -52.05
CA ARG A 167 -0.61 11.17 -51.87
C ARG A 167 -1.73 10.16 -52.09
N ASP A 168 -1.53 9.24 -53.03
CA ASP A 168 -2.50 8.19 -53.36
C ASP A 168 -2.44 6.99 -52.40
N TYR A 169 -1.32 6.76 -51.73
CA TYR A 169 -1.12 5.60 -50.87
C TYR A 169 -2.10 5.54 -49.67
N VAL A 170 -2.46 6.71 -49.15
CA VAL A 170 -3.35 6.81 -47.96
C VAL A 170 -4.80 6.46 -48.29
N THR A 171 -5.19 6.67 -49.58
CA THR A 171 -6.54 6.44 -50.09
C THR A 171 -6.67 5.12 -50.83
N GLN A 172 -5.56 4.58 -51.35
CA GLN A 172 -5.53 3.36 -52.16
C GLN A 172 -5.81 2.12 -51.30
N GLU A 173 -6.67 1.24 -51.78
CA GLU A 173 -6.94 -0.03 -51.09
C GLU A 173 -5.77 -1.00 -51.25
N ARG A 174 -5.31 -1.55 -50.12
CA ARG A 174 -4.26 -2.58 -50.12
C ARG A 174 -4.82 -3.92 -50.57
N GLU A 175 -4.07 -4.66 -51.38
CA GLU A 175 -4.44 -6.01 -51.80
C GLU A 175 -4.72 -6.93 -50.62
N LYS A 176 -5.80 -7.69 -50.69
CA LYS A 176 -6.21 -8.66 -49.65
C LYS A 176 -5.10 -9.69 -49.34
N LYS A 177 -4.39 -10.14 -50.40
CA LYS A 177 -3.28 -11.11 -50.30
C LYS A 177 -2.11 -10.53 -49.49
N GLN A 178 -1.74 -9.27 -49.72
CA GLN A 178 -0.65 -8.59 -49.02
C GLN A 178 -1.00 -8.36 -47.53
N ARG A 179 -2.23 -7.89 -47.22
CA ARG A 179 -2.70 -7.69 -45.85
C ARG A 179 -2.72 -8.98 -45.06
N ARG A 180 -3.25 -10.07 -45.66
CA ARG A 180 -3.24 -11.40 -45.04
C ARG A 180 -1.82 -11.90 -44.78
N LYS A 181 -0.88 -11.71 -45.73
CA LYS A 181 0.52 -12.09 -45.55
C LYS A 181 1.17 -11.36 -44.39
N TYR A 182 1.00 -10.04 -44.28
CA TYR A 182 1.57 -9.26 -43.20
C TYR A 182 0.88 -9.56 -41.83
N GLY A 183 -0.44 -9.68 -41.82
CA GLY A 183 -1.17 -10.06 -40.65
C GLY A 183 -0.75 -11.42 -40.11
N LEU A 184 -0.64 -12.44 -40.98
CA LEU A 184 -0.19 -13.76 -40.60
C LEU A 184 1.28 -13.76 -40.10
N ALA A 185 2.17 -13.05 -40.79
CA ALA A 185 3.56 -12.92 -40.38
C ALA A 185 3.66 -12.26 -39.01
N THR A 186 2.91 -11.17 -38.74
CA THR A 186 2.85 -10.49 -37.46
C THR A 186 2.29 -11.41 -36.35
N LEU A 187 1.26 -12.20 -36.67
CA LEU A 187 0.67 -13.15 -35.74
C LEU A 187 1.67 -14.27 -35.36
N CYS A 188 2.32 -14.87 -36.36
CA CYS A 188 3.34 -15.88 -36.11
C CYS A 188 4.52 -15.33 -35.27
N THR A 189 4.91 -14.08 -35.54
CA THR A 189 5.98 -13.43 -34.77
C THR A 189 5.52 -13.16 -33.34
N SER A 190 4.27 -12.72 -33.14
CA SER A 190 3.68 -12.55 -31.80
C SER A 190 3.71 -13.85 -31.00
N PHE A 191 3.20 -14.94 -31.56
CA PHE A 191 3.26 -16.25 -30.90
C PHE A 191 4.68 -16.78 -30.69
N GLY A 192 5.61 -16.44 -31.59
CA GLY A 192 7.03 -16.76 -31.42
C GLY A 192 7.62 -16.10 -30.16
N PHE A 193 7.39 -14.80 -29.98
CA PHE A 193 7.83 -14.09 -28.78
C PHE A 193 7.10 -14.60 -27.52
N ALA A 194 5.80 -14.82 -27.58
CA ALA A 194 5.04 -15.39 -26.46
C ALA A 194 5.57 -16.78 -26.06
N GLY A 195 5.83 -17.66 -27.05
CA GLY A 195 6.40 -19.00 -26.78
C GLY A 195 7.78 -18.94 -26.15
N ILE A 196 8.67 -18.05 -26.61
CA ILE A 196 9.99 -17.86 -25.99
C ILE A 196 9.82 -17.33 -24.56
N CYS A 197 8.91 -16.38 -24.32
CA CYS A 197 8.62 -15.87 -22.98
C CYS A 197 8.16 -17.01 -22.08
N CYS A 198 7.18 -17.80 -22.50
CA CYS A 198 6.66 -18.94 -21.72
C CYS A 198 7.73 -20.00 -21.37
N LEU A 199 8.73 -20.20 -22.24
CA LEU A 199 9.83 -21.12 -21.96
C LEU A 199 10.82 -20.59 -20.91
N LEU A 200 10.80 -19.29 -20.64
CA LEU A 200 11.65 -18.64 -19.64
C LEU A 200 10.95 -18.50 -18.27
N LEU A 201 9.64 -18.78 -18.21
CA LEU A 201 8.84 -18.67 -16.98
C LEU A 201 8.96 -19.92 -16.12
N THR A 202 8.96 -19.71 -14.80
CA THR A 202 8.95 -20.77 -13.78
C THR A 202 7.53 -21.03 -13.29
N GLY A 203 7.32 -22.12 -12.52
CA GLY A 203 6.05 -22.39 -11.87
C GLY A 203 5.62 -21.29 -10.92
N THR A 204 6.58 -20.69 -10.20
CA THR A 204 6.36 -19.53 -9.32
C THR A 204 5.88 -18.32 -10.11
N ASP A 205 6.47 -18.02 -11.28
CA ASP A 205 6.02 -16.90 -12.13
C ASP A 205 4.53 -17.06 -12.47
N TYR A 206 4.10 -18.26 -12.88
CA TYR A 206 2.69 -18.53 -13.22
C TYR A 206 1.75 -18.37 -12.02
N SER A 207 2.14 -18.88 -10.85
CA SER A 207 1.36 -18.71 -9.62
C SER A 207 1.19 -17.24 -9.26
N ARG A 208 2.26 -16.47 -9.30
CA ARG A 208 2.22 -15.02 -9.00
C ARG A 208 1.40 -14.23 -10.02
N LEU A 209 1.43 -14.62 -11.30
CA LEU A 209 0.57 -14.02 -12.33
C LEU A 209 -0.92 -14.29 -12.07
N ALA A 210 -1.27 -15.51 -11.67
CA ALA A 210 -2.65 -15.90 -11.42
C ALA A 210 -3.21 -15.23 -10.15
N LYS A 211 -2.42 -15.21 -9.08
CA LYS A 211 -2.84 -14.66 -7.79
C LYS A 211 -2.76 -13.13 -7.70
N GLN A 212 -1.89 -12.50 -8.49
CA GLN A 212 -1.66 -11.04 -8.57
C GLN A 212 -1.41 -10.32 -7.22
N TRP A 213 -1.03 -11.02 -6.19
CA TRP A 213 -0.73 -10.43 -4.89
C TRP A 213 0.44 -9.45 -4.97
N ASN A 214 1.36 -9.72 -5.88
CA ASN A 214 2.55 -8.93 -6.15
C ASN A 214 2.50 -8.30 -7.53
N ARG A 215 1.88 -7.14 -7.64
CA ARG A 215 1.72 -6.42 -8.91
C ARG A 215 3.03 -5.92 -9.48
N GLU A 216 4.00 -5.55 -8.63
CA GLU A 216 5.34 -5.14 -9.08
C GLU A 216 6.08 -6.29 -9.72
N TYR A 217 6.08 -7.45 -9.08
CA TYR A 217 6.66 -8.66 -9.65
C TYR A 217 6.02 -9.02 -10.99
N VAL A 218 4.70 -8.97 -11.07
CA VAL A 218 3.97 -9.27 -12.31
C VAL A 218 4.33 -8.26 -13.40
N MET A 219 4.38 -6.97 -13.07
CA MET A 219 4.82 -5.92 -13.99
C MET A 219 6.28 -6.12 -14.41
N GLY A 220 7.17 -6.41 -13.47
CA GLY A 220 8.60 -6.63 -13.68
C GLY A 220 8.92 -7.90 -14.47
N THR A 221 8.09 -8.94 -14.36
CA THR A 221 8.31 -10.24 -15.01
C THR A 221 7.55 -10.40 -16.32
N PHE A 222 6.31 -9.91 -16.37
CA PHE A 222 5.40 -10.12 -17.51
C PHE A 222 5.17 -8.87 -18.37
N GLY A 223 5.61 -7.70 -17.90
CA GLY A 223 5.41 -6.43 -18.59
C GLY A 223 4.02 -5.83 -18.42
N LEU A 224 3.89 -4.57 -18.86
CA LEU A 224 2.68 -3.76 -18.68
C LEU A 224 1.43 -4.41 -19.30
N TYR A 225 1.55 -4.81 -20.56
CA TYR A 225 0.36 -5.24 -21.30
C TYR A 225 -0.15 -6.60 -20.87
N THR A 226 0.76 -7.49 -20.43
CA THR A 226 0.36 -8.79 -19.86
C THR A 226 -0.23 -8.60 -18.46
N TYR A 227 0.35 -7.74 -17.63
CA TYR A 227 -0.20 -7.38 -16.35
C TYR A 227 -1.66 -6.89 -16.49
N GLN A 228 -1.88 -5.88 -17.32
CA GLN A 228 -3.23 -5.33 -17.53
C GLN A 228 -4.21 -6.34 -18.13
N ALA A 229 -3.75 -7.18 -19.08
CA ALA A 229 -4.60 -8.23 -19.64
C ALA A 229 -4.97 -9.29 -18.59
N SER A 230 -4.03 -9.68 -17.72
CA SER A 230 -4.27 -10.60 -16.61
C SER A 230 -5.19 -9.98 -15.57
N ASP A 231 -5.00 -8.72 -15.23
CA ASP A 231 -5.83 -7.98 -14.28
C ASP A 231 -7.29 -7.85 -14.78
N ILE A 232 -7.49 -7.55 -16.08
CA ILE A 232 -8.83 -7.59 -16.69
C ILE A 232 -9.44 -8.99 -16.58
N VAL A 233 -8.67 -10.03 -16.88
CA VAL A 233 -9.14 -11.42 -16.79
C VAL A 233 -9.44 -11.78 -15.35
N SER A 234 -8.61 -11.39 -14.38
CA SER A 234 -8.84 -11.61 -12.97
C SER A 234 -10.07 -10.88 -12.45
N THR A 235 -10.26 -9.62 -12.85
CA THR A 235 -11.45 -8.84 -12.50
C THR A 235 -12.74 -9.47 -13.08
N ILE A 236 -12.68 -9.92 -14.34
CA ILE A 236 -13.79 -10.63 -14.97
C ILE A 236 -13.94 -12.03 -14.39
N ASN A 237 -12.84 -12.73 -14.07
CA ASN A 237 -12.85 -14.04 -13.45
C ASN A 237 -13.25 -13.99 -11.98
N ALA A 238 -13.07 -12.88 -11.28
CA ALA A 238 -13.69 -12.71 -9.96
C ALA A 238 -15.22 -12.84 -10.10
N GLU A 239 -15.81 -12.27 -11.14
CA GLU A 239 -17.21 -12.49 -11.48
C GLU A 239 -17.48 -13.92 -12.03
N ILE A 240 -16.51 -14.55 -12.71
CA ILE A 240 -16.63 -15.91 -13.28
C ILE A 240 -16.17 -16.98 -12.28
N ASN A 241 -15.20 -16.73 -11.42
CA ASN A 241 -14.76 -17.62 -10.33
C ASN A 241 -15.81 -17.73 -9.23
N MET A 242 -16.72 -16.77 -9.12
CA MET A 242 -18.00 -16.99 -8.43
C MET A 242 -18.77 -18.21 -8.99
N VAL A 243 -18.34 -18.80 -10.11
CA VAL A 243 -18.97 -19.97 -10.75
C VAL A 243 -18.08 -21.22 -10.70
N PHE A 244 -16.76 -21.11 -10.63
CA PHE A 244 -15.84 -22.24 -10.84
C PHE A 244 -14.84 -22.52 -9.72
N GLY A 245 -14.64 -21.63 -8.76
CA GLY A 245 -13.73 -21.83 -7.62
C GLY A 245 -14.44 -22.01 -6.29
N TYR A 246 -15.78 -22.07 -6.30
CA TYR A 246 -16.59 -22.13 -5.09
C TYR A 246 -16.32 -23.41 -4.28
N ASP A 247 -16.40 -24.58 -4.94
CA ASP A 247 -16.31 -25.88 -4.25
C ASP A 247 -14.94 -26.07 -3.57
N GLU A 248 -13.85 -25.64 -4.22
CA GLU A 248 -12.49 -25.70 -3.65
C GLU A 248 -12.34 -24.72 -2.47
N SER A 249 -12.93 -23.55 -2.59
CA SER A 249 -12.91 -22.53 -1.53
C SER A 249 -13.78 -22.93 -0.34
N GLU A 250 -14.92 -23.59 -0.57
CA GLU A 250 -15.80 -24.13 0.48
C GLU A 250 -15.10 -25.24 1.28
N GLU A 251 -14.39 -26.16 0.59
CA GLU A 251 -13.62 -27.22 1.24
C GLU A 251 -12.49 -26.63 2.10
N ALA A 252 -11.75 -25.65 1.56
CA ALA A 252 -10.67 -24.96 2.26
C ALA A 252 -11.19 -24.18 3.48
N PHE A 253 -12.27 -23.42 3.32
CA PHE A 253 -12.93 -22.68 4.39
C PHE A 253 -13.39 -23.60 5.51
N THR A 254 -14.13 -24.67 5.16
CA THR A 254 -14.66 -25.62 6.14
C THR A 254 -13.55 -26.26 6.94
N LYS A 255 -12.52 -26.76 6.26
CA LYS A 255 -11.37 -27.41 6.90
C LYS A 255 -10.63 -26.44 7.82
N PHE A 256 -10.35 -25.22 7.35
CA PHE A 256 -9.64 -24.22 8.12
C PHE A 256 -10.34 -23.91 9.45
N TYR A 257 -11.66 -23.65 9.41
CA TYR A 257 -12.41 -23.30 10.61
C TYR A 257 -12.77 -24.50 11.50
N GLU A 258 -12.87 -25.72 10.94
CA GLU A 258 -12.94 -26.93 11.76
C GLU A 258 -11.66 -27.15 12.56
N ASP A 259 -10.50 -26.96 11.94
CA ASP A 259 -9.20 -27.14 12.61
C ASP A 259 -8.96 -26.02 13.61
N LYS A 260 -9.25 -24.77 13.24
CA LYS A 260 -9.17 -23.62 14.16
C LYS A 260 -10.06 -23.78 15.39
N THR A 261 -11.31 -24.22 15.21
CA THR A 261 -12.25 -24.42 16.32
C THR A 261 -11.78 -25.51 17.29
N LYS A 262 -11.14 -26.58 16.81
CA LYS A 262 -10.57 -27.64 17.64
C LYS A 262 -9.41 -27.07 18.47
N THR A 263 -8.52 -26.33 17.82
CA THR A 263 -7.38 -25.67 18.48
C THR A 263 -7.87 -24.70 19.55
N ASP A 264 -8.81 -23.83 19.20
CA ASP A 264 -9.39 -22.84 20.10
C ASP A 264 -10.06 -23.51 21.33
N ALA A 265 -10.70 -24.66 21.17
CA ALA A 265 -11.35 -25.39 22.26
C ALA A 265 -10.37 -26.03 23.24
N GLU A 266 -9.18 -26.40 22.81
CA GLU A 266 -8.15 -27.05 23.62
C GLU A 266 -7.24 -26.09 24.37
N GLU A 267 -7.08 -24.87 23.87
CA GLU A 267 -6.03 -23.94 24.31
C GLU A 267 -6.54 -22.67 24.98
N VAL A 268 -7.86 -22.52 25.21
CA VAL A 268 -8.46 -21.29 25.76
C VAL A 268 -7.92 -20.95 27.16
N LYS A 269 -7.15 -19.90 27.30
CA LYS A 269 -6.63 -19.41 28.59
C LYS A 269 -7.02 -17.97 28.86
N LYS A 270 -7.51 -17.68 30.07
CA LYS A 270 -7.67 -16.31 30.54
C LYS A 270 -6.33 -15.65 30.77
N ASN A 271 -6.25 -14.37 30.42
CA ASN A 271 -5.14 -13.51 30.79
C ASN A 271 -5.61 -12.37 31.71
N ASP A 272 -4.68 -11.57 32.18
CA ASP A 272 -4.96 -10.48 33.12
C ASP A 272 -5.90 -9.39 32.57
N TYR A 273 -6.07 -9.36 31.26
CA TYR A 273 -6.91 -8.38 30.58
C TYR A 273 -8.30 -8.91 30.22
N THR A 274 -8.60 -10.15 30.54
CA THR A 274 -9.90 -10.77 30.22
C THR A 274 -11.05 -10.05 30.91
N ASN A 275 -11.98 -9.49 30.10
CA ASN A 275 -13.18 -8.77 30.55
C ASN A 275 -12.93 -7.46 31.34
N ILE A 276 -11.74 -6.88 31.29
CA ILE A 276 -11.42 -5.62 32.04
C ILE A 276 -12.29 -4.44 31.58
N PHE A 277 -12.75 -4.46 30.31
CA PHE A 277 -13.58 -3.41 29.73
C PHE A 277 -15.04 -3.84 29.54
N LYS A 278 -15.46 -4.94 30.14
CA LYS A 278 -16.83 -5.44 30.01
C LYS A 278 -17.83 -4.40 30.48
N ASN A 279 -18.82 -4.11 29.63
CA ASN A 279 -19.89 -3.10 29.79
C ASN A 279 -19.43 -1.63 29.77
N LYS A 280 -18.18 -1.31 29.53
CA LYS A 280 -17.72 0.07 29.30
C LYS A 280 -18.18 0.58 27.94
N ASN A 281 -18.45 1.86 27.84
CA ASN A 281 -18.63 2.53 26.55
C ASN A 281 -17.33 2.57 25.77
N VAL A 282 -17.40 2.74 24.45
CA VAL A 282 -16.20 2.76 23.60
C VAL A 282 -16.26 3.94 22.62
N ILE A 283 -15.14 4.64 22.52
CA ILE A 283 -14.83 5.53 21.41
C ILE A 283 -13.60 4.95 20.71
N ALA A 284 -13.78 4.45 19.48
CA ALA A 284 -12.69 4.07 18.62
C ALA A 284 -12.34 5.22 17.67
N ILE A 285 -11.10 5.67 17.65
CA ILE A 285 -10.61 6.76 16.81
C ILE A 285 -9.75 6.16 15.72
N HIS A 286 -10.26 6.23 14.50
CA HIS A 286 -9.58 5.91 13.27
C HIS A 286 -8.76 7.14 12.87
N ALA A 287 -7.48 7.12 13.24
CA ALA A 287 -6.58 8.25 13.12
C ALA A 287 -5.95 8.29 11.73
N GLU A 288 -6.49 9.14 10.87
CA GLU A 288 -6.10 9.26 9.45
C GLU A 288 -4.60 9.48 9.28
N SER A 289 -3.93 8.55 8.62
CA SER A 289 -2.52 8.62 8.20
C SER A 289 -1.51 8.95 9.32
N ILE A 290 -1.81 8.68 10.58
CA ILE A 290 -0.85 8.88 11.68
C ILE A 290 0.05 7.66 11.79
N GLN A 291 1.35 7.87 11.55
CA GLN A 291 2.37 6.82 11.62
C GLN A 291 3.07 6.80 12.98
N GLN A 292 3.54 5.62 13.37
CA GLN A 292 4.15 5.39 14.67
C GLN A 292 5.42 6.24 14.89
N PHE A 293 6.22 6.51 13.84
CA PHE A 293 7.42 7.32 13.98
C PHE A 293 7.16 8.79 14.38
N CYS A 294 5.90 9.25 14.30
CA CYS A 294 5.49 10.57 14.81
C CYS A 294 5.37 10.60 16.33
N MET A 295 5.27 9.40 16.97
CA MET A 295 5.21 9.28 18.42
C MET A 295 6.60 9.58 19.02
N ASP A 296 6.60 10.26 20.17
CA ASP A 296 7.82 10.70 20.87
C ASP A 296 8.84 11.45 19.99
N THR A 297 8.36 12.06 18.89
CA THR A 297 9.16 12.90 17.99
C THR A 297 9.10 14.35 18.46
N TYR A 298 10.27 15.01 18.46
CA TYR A 298 10.44 16.39 18.91
C TYR A 298 11.15 17.22 17.80
N ILE A 299 10.65 18.43 17.54
CA ILE A 299 11.34 19.40 16.70
C ILE A 299 11.51 20.68 17.52
N ASN A 300 12.74 21.19 17.64
CA ASN A 300 13.09 22.34 18.46
C ASN A 300 12.65 22.23 19.94
N GLY A 301 12.55 21.02 20.47
CA GLY A 301 12.09 20.73 21.82
C GLY A 301 10.57 20.69 22.01
N GLU A 302 9.80 20.86 20.94
CA GLU A 302 8.35 20.77 20.93
C GLU A 302 7.92 19.35 20.49
N GLU A 303 7.05 18.73 21.28
CA GLU A 303 6.49 17.40 20.94
C GLU A 303 5.59 17.50 19.71
N LEU A 304 5.80 16.60 18.74
CA LEU A 304 4.95 16.51 17.54
C LEU A 304 3.53 16.03 17.91
N THR A 305 3.41 15.06 18.80
CA THR A 305 2.15 14.41 19.20
C THR A 305 1.97 14.36 20.72
N PRO A 306 1.90 15.49 21.43
CA PRO A 306 1.89 15.52 22.91
C PRO A 306 0.67 14.82 23.50
N ASN A 307 -0.50 14.85 22.86
CA ASN A 307 -1.72 14.23 23.37
C ASN A 307 -1.70 12.71 23.17
N LEU A 308 -1.31 12.23 21.99
CA LEU A 308 -1.13 10.80 21.72
C LEU A 308 -0.04 10.20 22.62
N ASN A 309 1.11 10.87 22.77
CA ASN A 309 2.18 10.44 23.64
C ASN A 309 1.73 10.32 25.11
N LYS A 310 0.90 11.28 25.57
CA LYS A 310 0.31 11.22 26.93
C LYS A 310 -0.59 9.98 27.05
N LEU A 311 -1.49 9.75 26.11
CA LEU A 311 -2.41 8.60 26.14
C LEU A 311 -1.67 7.27 26.06
N ALA A 312 -0.59 7.19 25.28
CA ALA A 312 0.28 6.02 25.22
C ALA A 312 0.96 5.73 26.56
N ARG A 313 1.48 6.78 27.22
CA ARG A 313 2.13 6.64 28.55
C ARG A 313 1.16 6.30 29.69
N GLU A 314 -0.12 6.65 29.54
CA GLU A 314 -1.17 6.39 30.56
C GLU A 314 -2.02 5.14 30.25
N GLY A 315 -1.87 4.56 29.07
CA GLY A 315 -2.68 3.45 28.55
C GLY A 315 -1.91 2.15 28.33
N LEU A 316 -2.51 1.29 27.54
CA LEU A 316 -1.86 0.12 26.95
C LEU A 316 -1.45 0.52 25.52
N TYR A 317 -0.17 0.60 25.27
CA TYR A 317 0.40 1.05 24.03
C TYR A 317 1.08 -0.10 23.28
N PHE A 318 0.73 -0.31 22.04
CA PHE A 318 1.30 -1.35 21.16
C PHE A 318 2.21 -0.67 20.15
N SER A 319 3.50 -0.60 20.46
CA SER A 319 4.47 0.18 19.70
C SER A 319 4.93 -0.50 18.39
N ASN A 320 4.66 -1.79 18.23
CA ASN A 320 5.02 -2.56 17.04
C ASN A 320 3.78 -3.01 16.24
N PHE A 321 2.85 -2.08 16.04
CA PHE A 321 1.57 -2.33 15.37
C PHE A 321 1.61 -1.90 13.90
N TYR A 322 1.09 -2.76 13.01
CA TYR A 322 1.16 -2.59 11.55
C TYR A 322 -0.23 -2.45 10.91
N ALA A 323 -0.36 -1.46 10.04
CA ALA A 323 -1.50 -1.35 9.14
C ALA A 323 -1.46 -2.42 8.05
N GLN A 324 -2.64 -2.92 7.67
CA GLN A 324 -2.81 -4.01 6.70
C GLN A 324 -3.81 -3.59 5.61
N GLU A 325 -3.47 -2.55 4.90
CA GLU A 325 -4.29 -2.04 3.80
C GLU A 325 -3.82 -2.56 2.43
N SER A 326 -4.72 -2.50 1.48
CA SER A 326 -4.50 -2.75 0.06
C SER A 326 -4.94 -1.52 -0.76
N VAL A 327 -5.76 -1.71 -1.78
CA VAL A 327 -6.22 -0.65 -2.69
C VAL A 327 -7.23 0.31 -2.03
N GLY A 328 -7.96 -0.16 -1.03
CA GLY A 328 -9.01 0.60 -0.35
C GLY A 328 -8.50 1.53 0.75
N THR A 329 -7.19 1.51 1.06
CA THR A 329 -6.56 2.36 2.09
C THR A 329 -7.39 2.46 3.37
N SER A 330 -7.93 3.65 3.73
CA SER A 330 -8.74 3.84 4.95
C SER A 330 -9.95 2.91 5.01
N SER A 331 -10.63 2.63 3.87
CA SER A 331 -11.78 1.71 3.87
C SER A 331 -11.39 0.25 4.11
N ASP A 332 -10.17 -0.15 3.75
CA ASP A 332 -9.64 -1.48 4.06
C ASP A 332 -9.31 -1.59 5.55
N SER A 333 -8.78 -0.52 6.15
CA SER A 333 -8.51 -0.45 7.59
C SER A 333 -9.81 -0.50 8.40
N GLU A 334 -10.86 0.22 7.98
CA GLU A 334 -12.21 0.12 8.58
C GLU A 334 -12.75 -1.31 8.54
N PHE A 335 -12.53 -2.00 7.42
CA PHE A 335 -12.97 -3.38 7.25
C PHE A 335 -12.17 -4.36 8.12
N THR A 336 -10.83 -4.27 8.10
CA THR A 336 -9.94 -5.16 8.86
C THR A 336 -10.13 -4.97 10.37
N PHE A 337 -10.19 -3.74 10.86
CA PHE A 337 -10.54 -3.41 12.24
C PHE A 337 -11.87 -4.03 12.66
N SER A 338 -12.88 -3.99 11.78
CA SER A 338 -14.22 -4.47 12.09
C SER A 338 -14.33 -5.99 12.06
N SER A 339 -13.62 -6.68 11.16
CA SER A 339 -13.87 -8.08 10.81
C SER A 339 -12.75 -9.04 11.18
N SER A 340 -11.54 -8.54 11.47
CA SER A 340 -10.33 -9.36 11.61
C SER A 340 -9.98 -10.17 10.35
N LEU A 341 -10.44 -9.71 9.17
CA LEU A 341 -10.12 -10.28 7.87
C LEU A 341 -9.08 -9.42 7.15
N MET A 342 -8.35 -10.03 6.22
CA MET A 342 -7.45 -9.29 5.33
C MET A 342 -8.27 -8.55 4.27
N PRO A 343 -7.80 -7.39 3.77
CA PRO A 343 -8.41 -6.73 2.63
C PRO A 343 -8.44 -7.62 1.39
N ALA A 344 -9.41 -7.39 0.51
CA ALA A 344 -9.53 -8.12 -0.75
C ALA A 344 -8.25 -8.01 -1.61
N SER A 345 -7.76 -9.11 -2.14
CA SER A 345 -6.60 -9.10 -3.06
C SER A 345 -6.92 -8.43 -4.40
N SER A 346 -8.20 -8.32 -4.77
CA SER A 346 -8.67 -7.63 -5.97
C SER A 346 -9.94 -6.85 -5.70
N GLY A 347 -9.95 -5.58 -6.13
CA GLY A 347 -11.01 -4.64 -5.79
C GLY A 347 -10.88 -4.13 -4.37
N THR A 348 -11.95 -3.52 -3.86
CA THR A 348 -12.06 -3.08 -2.48
C THR A 348 -13.34 -3.63 -1.86
N VAL A 349 -13.30 -4.03 -0.61
CA VAL A 349 -14.50 -4.55 0.08
C VAL A 349 -15.59 -3.50 0.08
N ALA A 350 -15.27 -2.26 0.38
CA ALA A 350 -16.23 -1.16 0.46
C ALA A 350 -17.05 -0.94 -0.82
N ILE A 351 -16.48 -1.21 -1.99
CA ILE A 351 -17.13 -0.97 -3.29
C ILE A 351 -17.69 -2.25 -3.90
N ASN A 352 -16.92 -3.33 -3.86
CA ASN A 352 -17.21 -4.53 -4.63
C ASN A 352 -17.91 -5.63 -3.83
N TYR A 353 -17.71 -5.64 -2.51
CA TYR A 353 -18.12 -6.76 -1.64
C TYR A 353 -18.76 -6.29 -0.32
N TRP A 354 -19.25 -5.07 -0.26
CA TRP A 354 -19.86 -4.47 0.94
C TRP A 354 -21.11 -5.21 1.43
N ASP A 355 -21.77 -5.96 0.56
CA ASP A 355 -23.05 -6.64 0.77
C ASP A 355 -22.92 -8.10 1.25
N ARG A 356 -21.72 -8.50 1.69
CA ARG A 356 -21.47 -9.84 2.25
C ARG A 356 -21.81 -9.90 3.73
N ASP A 357 -22.04 -11.10 4.24
CA ASP A 357 -22.28 -11.30 5.67
C ASP A 357 -20.97 -11.51 6.43
N TYR A 358 -20.46 -10.42 6.97
CA TYR A 358 -19.25 -10.42 7.80
C TYR A 358 -19.56 -10.52 9.28
N CYS A 359 -18.75 -11.30 10.03
CA CYS A 359 -18.74 -11.29 11.47
C CYS A 359 -17.92 -10.09 11.97
N THR A 360 -18.58 -9.06 12.49
CA THR A 360 -17.97 -7.78 12.81
C THR A 360 -18.05 -7.44 14.28
N THR A 361 -17.08 -6.65 14.76
CA THR A 361 -17.10 -6.07 16.11
C THR A 361 -18.43 -5.36 16.38
N GLN A 362 -18.94 -4.61 15.42
CA GLN A 362 -20.21 -3.87 15.52
C GLN A 362 -21.40 -4.79 15.80
N LYS A 363 -21.53 -5.88 15.03
CA LYS A 363 -22.59 -6.88 15.22
C LYS A 363 -22.48 -7.56 16.59
N MET A 364 -21.27 -7.93 17.00
CA MET A 364 -21.03 -8.57 18.29
C MET A 364 -21.27 -7.61 19.47
N MET A 365 -20.90 -6.34 19.35
CA MET A 365 -21.21 -5.34 20.37
C MET A 365 -22.72 -5.10 20.48
N LYS A 366 -23.48 -5.14 19.38
CA LYS A 366 -24.95 -5.10 19.41
C LYS A 366 -25.54 -6.28 20.18
N ASP A 367 -25.00 -7.49 20.00
CA ASP A 367 -25.44 -8.67 20.76
C ASP A 367 -25.18 -8.53 22.26
N LEU A 368 -24.14 -7.77 22.64
CA LEU A 368 -23.89 -7.38 24.03
C LEU A 368 -24.78 -6.22 24.51
N GLY A 369 -25.68 -5.71 23.64
CA GLY A 369 -26.65 -4.67 23.96
C GLY A 369 -26.12 -3.24 23.81
N TYR A 370 -25.08 -3.02 23.00
CA TYR A 370 -24.58 -1.69 22.68
C TYR A 370 -25.36 -1.04 21.54
N TYR A 371 -25.59 0.25 21.62
CA TYR A 371 -25.92 1.08 20.47
C TYR A 371 -24.64 1.41 19.70
N VAL A 372 -24.60 1.12 18.41
CA VAL A 372 -23.37 1.18 17.61
C VAL A 372 -23.47 2.26 16.53
N PHE A 373 -22.55 3.20 16.53
CA PHE A 373 -22.55 4.30 15.57
C PHE A 373 -21.16 4.63 15.03
N SER A 374 -21.15 5.33 13.91
CA SER A 374 -19.92 5.90 13.34
C SER A 374 -20.13 7.34 12.93
N MET A 375 -19.05 8.13 12.95
CA MET A 375 -19.05 9.54 12.53
C MET A 375 -17.86 9.82 11.63
N HIS A 376 -18.08 10.58 10.54
CA HIS A 376 -17.01 10.95 9.61
C HIS A 376 -17.19 12.34 9.05
N ALA A 377 -16.09 13.08 9.00
CA ALA A 377 -16.02 14.47 8.55
C ALA A 377 -16.08 14.66 7.02
N ASN A 378 -16.53 13.68 6.26
CA ASN A 378 -16.65 13.72 4.80
C ASN A 378 -18.02 13.24 4.31
N ASN A 379 -18.23 13.32 3.00
CA ASN A 379 -19.44 12.86 2.34
C ASN A 379 -19.63 11.34 2.55
N GLY A 380 -20.81 10.96 3.03
CA GLY A 380 -21.15 9.57 3.34
C GLY A 380 -21.12 8.61 2.16
N THR A 381 -21.14 9.10 0.91
CA THR A 381 -21.00 8.26 -0.27
C THR A 381 -19.55 7.96 -0.64
N PHE A 382 -18.60 8.71 -0.08
CA PHE A 382 -17.18 8.45 -0.32
C PHE A 382 -16.80 7.09 0.26
N TRP A 383 -16.05 6.28 -0.49
CA TRP A 383 -15.78 4.86 -0.19
C TRP A 383 -17.05 4.03 0.03
N ASN A 384 -18.22 4.47 -0.49
CA ASN A 384 -19.49 3.75 -0.30
C ASN A 384 -19.86 3.49 1.17
N ARG A 385 -19.36 4.34 2.09
CA ARG A 385 -19.48 4.13 3.54
C ARG A 385 -20.91 3.98 4.02
N MET A 386 -21.87 4.66 3.40
CA MET A 386 -23.28 4.49 3.77
C MET A 386 -23.75 3.04 3.67
N ASN A 387 -23.35 2.32 2.63
CA ASN A 387 -23.71 0.92 2.46
C ASN A 387 -22.77 0.01 3.27
N LEU A 388 -21.47 0.26 3.25
CA LEU A 388 -20.49 -0.52 4.01
C LEU A 388 -20.82 -0.50 5.51
N HIS A 389 -21.01 0.67 6.12
CA HIS A 389 -21.29 0.78 7.55
C HIS A 389 -22.62 0.11 7.93
N SER A 390 -23.64 0.20 7.06
CA SER A 390 -24.87 -0.55 7.26
C SER A 390 -24.62 -2.06 7.28
N SER A 391 -23.83 -2.59 6.36
CA SER A 391 -23.49 -4.01 6.29
C SER A 391 -22.60 -4.47 7.45
N LEU A 392 -21.65 -3.61 7.90
CA LEU A 392 -20.82 -3.89 9.07
C LEU A 392 -21.61 -3.91 10.39
N GLY A 393 -22.85 -3.38 10.40
CA GLY A 393 -23.76 -3.48 11.52
C GLY A 393 -23.92 -2.21 12.36
N TYR A 394 -23.47 -1.06 11.90
CA TYR A 394 -23.76 0.21 12.59
C TYR A 394 -25.26 0.53 12.58
N ASP A 395 -25.79 1.00 13.69
CA ASP A 395 -27.17 1.48 13.81
C ASP A 395 -27.33 2.85 13.13
N ARG A 396 -26.26 3.67 13.18
CA ARG A 396 -26.25 4.98 12.53
C ARG A 396 -24.85 5.38 12.06
N PHE A 397 -24.79 5.97 10.88
CA PHE A 397 -23.63 6.66 10.34
C PHE A 397 -23.92 8.15 10.19
N TYR A 398 -23.21 8.98 10.97
CA TYR A 398 -23.26 10.43 10.90
C TYR A 398 -22.19 10.91 9.91
N ASN A 399 -22.58 11.72 8.94
CA ASN A 399 -21.69 12.24 7.92
C ASN A 399 -21.89 13.74 7.71
N TYR A 400 -20.87 14.40 7.15
CA TYR A 400 -20.87 15.86 7.04
C TYR A 400 -21.99 16.41 6.13
N THR A 401 -22.54 15.62 5.23
CA THR A 401 -23.58 16.07 4.29
C THR A 401 -24.91 16.33 5.00
N THR A 402 -25.20 15.57 6.04
CA THR A 402 -26.53 15.55 6.69
C THR A 402 -26.50 15.89 8.18
N ASP A 403 -25.36 15.71 8.85
CA ASP A 403 -25.31 15.69 10.31
C ASP A 403 -24.37 16.75 10.91
N PHE A 404 -23.51 17.40 10.10
CA PHE A 404 -22.55 18.40 10.55
C PHE A 404 -22.70 19.71 9.78
N ASP A 405 -22.45 20.84 10.45
CA ASP A 405 -22.34 22.15 9.84
C ASP A 405 -20.95 22.31 9.22
N ILE A 406 -20.87 22.74 7.97
CA ILE A 406 -19.61 22.96 7.25
C ILE A 406 -19.12 24.37 7.57
N ASP A 407 -18.48 24.54 8.72
CA ASP A 407 -17.98 25.83 9.20
C ASP A 407 -16.47 26.03 9.01
N GLU A 408 -15.69 24.94 8.98
CA GLU A 408 -14.26 24.96 8.70
C GLU A 408 -13.85 23.75 7.87
N THR A 409 -13.30 23.99 6.68
CA THR A 409 -12.80 22.91 5.80
C THR A 409 -11.30 22.94 5.67
N ILE A 410 -10.65 21.76 5.75
CA ILE A 410 -9.24 21.53 5.48
C ILE A 410 -9.14 20.31 4.58
N GLY A 411 -8.42 20.43 3.47
CA GLY A 411 -8.27 19.32 2.53
C GLY A 411 -9.60 18.81 1.97
N LEU A 412 -9.96 17.57 2.30
CA LEU A 412 -11.09 16.86 1.69
C LEU A 412 -12.46 17.08 2.37
N GLY A 413 -12.52 17.73 3.52
CA GLY A 413 -13.77 17.88 4.23
C GLY A 413 -13.72 18.80 5.43
N LEU A 414 -14.59 18.53 6.42
CA LEU A 414 -14.62 19.29 7.66
C LEU A 414 -13.34 19.05 8.46
N SER A 415 -12.75 20.09 9.06
CA SER A 415 -11.55 19.97 9.90
C SER A 415 -11.79 19.08 11.11
N ASP A 416 -10.78 18.35 11.58
CA ASP A 416 -10.92 17.47 12.75
C ASP A 416 -11.28 18.26 14.02
N LYS A 417 -10.76 19.47 14.20
CA LYS A 417 -11.18 20.34 15.33
C LYS A 417 -12.67 20.67 15.28
N SER A 418 -13.20 21.02 14.11
CA SER A 418 -14.63 21.28 13.94
C SER A 418 -15.47 20.01 14.06
N PHE A 419 -15.00 18.92 13.45
CA PHE A 419 -15.64 17.60 13.51
C PHE A 419 -15.84 17.15 14.97
N PHE A 420 -14.78 17.11 15.74
CA PHE A 420 -14.84 16.67 17.13
C PHE A 420 -15.69 17.58 18.00
N ARG A 421 -15.57 18.90 17.84
CA ARG A 421 -16.41 19.87 18.56
C ARG A 421 -17.91 19.63 18.31
N GLN A 422 -18.30 19.28 17.08
CA GLN A 422 -19.68 18.99 16.73
C GLN A 422 -20.10 17.56 17.09
N ALA A 423 -19.16 16.62 17.24
CA ALA A 423 -19.42 15.24 17.62
C ALA A 423 -19.78 15.12 19.12
N VAL A 424 -19.12 15.87 20.01
CA VAL A 424 -19.32 15.78 21.47
C VAL A 424 -20.78 15.90 21.87
N PRO A 425 -21.57 16.93 21.47
CA PRO A 425 -22.98 17.01 21.84
C PRO A 425 -23.83 15.85 21.30
N LYS A 426 -23.46 15.26 20.14
CA LYS A 426 -24.15 14.08 19.60
C LYS A 426 -23.88 12.83 20.46
N ILE A 427 -22.62 12.66 20.90
CA ILE A 427 -22.24 11.57 21.81
C ILE A 427 -22.95 11.73 23.17
N GLU A 428 -23.04 12.98 23.67
CA GLU A 428 -23.78 13.27 24.91
C GLU A 428 -25.27 12.88 24.78
N ASP A 429 -25.91 13.20 23.66
CA ASP A 429 -27.32 12.81 23.43
C ASP A 429 -27.47 11.29 23.28
N ILE A 430 -26.54 10.61 22.59
CA ILE A 430 -26.52 9.15 22.49
C ILE A 430 -26.37 8.51 23.89
N SER A 431 -25.50 9.05 24.74
CA SER A 431 -25.26 8.54 26.07
C SER A 431 -26.46 8.71 27.04
N LYS A 432 -27.33 9.68 26.79
CA LYS A 432 -28.60 9.86 27.54
C LYS A 432 -29.65 8.84 27.15
N GLU A 433 -29.61 8.36 25.91
CA GLU A 433 -30.61 7.45 25.35
C GLU A 433 -30.20 5.97 25.46
N ASN A 434 -28.91 5.69 25.62
CA ASN A 434 -28.35 4.33 25.60
C ASN A 434 -27.39 4.13 26.76
N ASP A 435 -27.65 3.10 27.55
CA ASP A 435 -26.81 2.73 28.70
C ASP A 435 -25.39 2.28 28.28
N LYS A 436 -25.28 1.69 27.09
CA LYS A 436 -24.01 1.22 26.48
C LYS A 436 -23.96 1.62 25.01
N TRP A 437 -22.84 2.15 24.60
CA TRP A 437 -22.62 2.56 23.19
C TRP A 437 -21.17 2.33 22.75
N PHE A 438 -21.03 2.07 21.44
CA PHE A 438 -19.77 1.92 20.76
C PHE A 438 -19.75 2.84 19.55
N GLY A 439 -18.87 3.84 19.56
CA GLY A 439 -18.73 4.84 18.50
C GLY A 439 -17.40 4.76 17.80
N VAL A 440 -17.40 4.84 16.47
CA VAL A 440 -16.17 4.96 15.67
C VAL A 440 -16.08 6.35 15.07
N MET A 441 -15.02 7.07 15.38
CA MET A 441 -14.73 8.43 14.93
C MET A 441 -13.65 8.38 13.86
N ILE A 442 -13.97 8.76 12.63
CA ILE A 442 -13.04 8.68 11.48
C ILE A 442 -12.53 10.09 11.19
N MET A 443 -11.27 10.33 11.50
CA MET A 443 -10.56 11.58 11.24
C MET A 443 -10.32 11.79 9.75
N LEU A 444 -9.94 13.02 9.35
CA LEU A 444 -9.78 13.36 7.94
C LEU A 444 -8.68 14.38 7.65
N THR A 445 -8.40 15.32 8.56
CA THR A 445 -7.54 16.48 8.25
C THR A 445 -6.14 16.06 7.83
N ASN A 446 -5.60 15.01 8.44
CA ASN A 446 -4.26 14.48 8.14
C ASN A 446 -4.19 13.67 6.84
N HIS A 447 -5.17 13.80 5.95
CA HIS A 447 -5.16 13.13 4.65
C HIS A 447 -4.24 13.86 3.66
N THR A 448 -3.39 13.07 2.96
CA THR A 448 -2.57 13.61 1.86
C THR A 448 -3.45 14.39 0.86
N PRO A 449 -3.00 15.51 0.31
CA PRO A 449 -1.63 16.00 0.15
C PRO A 449 -1.16 17.06 1.16
N PHE A 450 -1.88 17.33 2.24
CA PHE A 450 -1.53 18.26 3.33
C PHE A 450 -1.46 19.75 2.90
N THR A 451 -2.12 20.13 1.82
CA THR A 451 -1.91 21.46 1.15
C THR A 451 -2.46 22.65 1.90
N ASP A 452 -3.47 22.47 2.75
CA ASP A 452 -4.11 23.59 3.45
C ASP A 452 -3.57 23.79 4.87
N ILE A 453 -2.63 22.97 5.29
CA ILE A 453 -2.21 22.88 6.68
C ILE A 453 -1.42 24.10 7.15
N GLU A 454 -0.66 24.74 6.26
CA GLU A 454 0.10 25.97 6.54
C GLU A 454 -0.78 27.12 7.06
N ARG A 455 -2.07 27.06 6.81
CA ARG A 455 -3.03 28.10 7.25
C ARG A 455 -3.48 27.91 8.70
N VAL A 456 -3.33 26.73 9.26
CA VAL A 456 -3.98 26.32 10.52
C VAL A 456 -3.06 25.67 11.53
N SER A 457 -1.83 25.35 11.15
CA SER A 457 -0.80 24.82 12.03
C SER A 457 0.37 25.77 12.13
N ASP A 458 0.74 26.12 13.36
CA ASP A 458 1.88 26.97 13.68
C ASP A 458 3.13 26.13 14.04
N PHE A 459 3.08 24.81 13.93
CA PHE A 459 4.19 23.92 14.27
C PHE A 459 5.39 24.18 13.35
N GLU A 460 6.54 24.51 13.97
CA GLU A 460 7.77 24.85 13.24
C GLU A 460 8.55 23.58 12.90
N VAL A 461 8.90 23.40 11.62
CA VAL A 461 9.62 22.24 11.11
C VAL A 461 11.05 22.53 10.66
N ASP A 462 11.51 23.76 10.77
CA ASP A 462 12.90 24.15 10.58
C ASP A 462 13.72 23.95 11.85
N PHE A 463 15.00 23.59 11.72
CA PHE A 463 15.87 23.49 12.88
C PHE A 463 16.35 24.86 13.36
N LYS A 464 16.23 25.12 14.64
CA LYS A 464 16.86 26.24 15.33
C LYS A 464 18.11 25.77 16.07
N TYR A 465 19.24 26.42 15.80
CA TYR A 465 20.50 26.14 16.43
C TYR A 465 21.23 27.41 16.84
N GLN A 466 22.12 27.36 17.81
CA GLN A 466 22.91 28.48 18.26
C GLN A 466 24.28 28.49 17.60
N LYS A 467 24.62 29.54 16.86
CA LYS A 467 25.94 29.75 16.23
C LYS A 467 26.73 30.85 16.91
N TYR A 468 27.98 30.55 17.26
CA TYR A 468 28.85 31.58 17.81
C TYR A 468 29.26 32.58 16.72
N ASN A 469 29.01 33.86 16.99
CA ASN A 469 29.42 34.95 16.11
C ASN A 469 30.74 35.52 16.65
N GLU A 470 31.85 35.35 15.93
CA GLU A 470 33.18 35.85 16.33
C GLU A 470 33.25 37.37 16.39
N ASP A 471 32.47 38.10 15.59
CA ASP A 471 32.45 39.54 15.55
C ASP A 471 31.75 40.16 16.78
N THR A 472 30.70 39.50 17.27
CA THR A 472 29.94 39.98 18.43
C THR A 472 30.35 39.30 19.73
N GLY A 473 31.03 38.17 19.66
CA GLY A 473 31.38 37.32 20.82
C GLY A 473 30.17 36.71 21.53
N LEU A 474 29.04 36.61 20.84
CA LEU A 474 27.78 36.05 21.36
C LEU A 474 27.29 34.90 20.49
N TYR A 475 26.51 34.01 21.10
CA TYR A 475 25.74 33.03 20.35
C TYR A 475 24.49 33.69 19.77
N GLU A 476 24.23 33.47 18.50
CA GLU A 476 23.09 33.96 17.75
C GLU A 476 22.26 32.75 17.27
N GLU A 477 20.93 32.84 17.47
CA GLU A 477 20.01 31.82 16.97
C GLU A 477 19.96 31.89 15.45
N MET A 478 20.16 30.72 14.84
CA MET A 478 20.10 30.51 13.39
C MET A 478 18.98 29.52 13.10
N SER A 479 18.40 29.62 11.92
CA SER A 479 17.47 28.60 11.41
C SER A 479 18.10 27.89 10.23
N ALA A 480 18.10 26.56 10.24
CA ALA A 480 18.48 25.73 9.10
C ALA A 480 17.23 25.33 8.35
N ASP A 481 17.29 25.43 7.01
CA ASP A 481 16.21 25.01 6.12
C ASP A 481 16.13 23.48 6.10
N PHE A 482 15.23 22.93 6.88
CA PHE A 482 15.12 21.48 7.10
C PHE A 482 13.93 20.87 6.33
N LEU A 483 12.74 20.96 6.88
CA LEU A 483 11.54 20.37 6.31
C LEU A 483 10.53 21.39 5.78
N GLU A 484 10.79 22.69 5.94
CA GLU A 484 9.88 23.72 5.45
C GLU A 484 9.70 23.62 3.94
N GLY A 485 8.43 23.64 3.49
CA GLY A 485 8.09 23.50 2.08
C GLY A 485 8.24 22.08 1.51
N THR A 486 8.64 21.09 2.32
CA THR A 486 8.65 19.67 1.94
C THR A 486 7.29 19.02 2.25
N LYS A 487 7.02 17.88 1.62
CA LYS A 487 5.79 17.12 1.89
C LYS A 487 5.81 16.50 3.31
N LEU A 488 6.97 16.07 3.78
CA LEU A 488 7.12 15.54 5.13
C LEU A 488 6.94 16.63 6.17
N GLY A 489 7.43 17.86 5.93
CA GLY A 489 7.18 19.00 6.80
C GLY A 489 5.69 19.35 6.89
N SER A 490 4.99 19.41 5.75
CA SER A 490 3.54 19.61 5.75
C SER A 490 2.80 18.47 6.45
N TYR A 491 3.29 17.23 6.33
CA TYR A 491 2.76 16.09 7.07
C TYR A 491 2.93 16.27 8.59
N PHE A 492 4.09 16.65 9.07
CA PHE A 492 4.31 16.91 10.51
C PHE A 492 3.40 18.00 11.05
N LYS A 493 3.28 19.13 10.33
CA LYS A 493 2.31 20.18 10.69
C LYS A 493 0.88 19.66 10.76
N SER A 494 0.53 18.77 9.85
CA SER A 494 -0.80 18.14 9.81
C SER A 494 -1.04 17.14 10.94
N VAL A 495 -0.05 16.32 11.28
CA VAL A 495 -0.09 15.40 12.42
C VAL A 495 -0.24 16.17 13.73
N HIS A 496 0.54 17.25 13.92
CA HIS A 496 0.43 18.09 15.12
C HIS A 496 -0.97 18.69 15.25
N TYR A 497 -1.54 19.22 14.16
CA TYR A 497 -2.91 19.72 14.16
C TYR A 497 -3.95 18.62 14.51
N ALA A 498 -3.77 17.42 13.97
CA ALA A 498 -4.65 16.28 14.27
C ALA A 498 -4.55 15.85 15.74
N ASP A 499 -3.35 15.86 16.31
CA ASP A 499 -3.10 15.59 17.73
C ASP A 499 -3.72 16.65 18.63
N GLU A 500 -3.62 17.95 18.27
CA GLU A 500 -4.32 19.03 18.99
C GLU A 500 -5.84 18.86 18.94
N ALA A 501 -6.39 18.45 17.77
CA ALA A 501 -7.82 18.20 17.61
C ALA A 501 -8.26 17.04 18.53
N LEU A 502 -7.45 15.98 18.62
CA LEU A 502 -7.69 14.86 19.53
C LEU A 502 -7.63 15.33 20.99
N GLY A 503 -6.62 16.11 21.37
CA GLY A 503 -6.48 16.64 22.74
C GLY A 503 -7.68 17.50 23.15
N GLN A 504 -8.19 18.35 22.25
CA GLN A 504 -9.40 19.13 22.47
C GLN A 504 -10.62 18.23 22.64
N PHE A 505 -10.77 17.19 21.79
CA PHE A 505 -11.85 16.22 21.87
C PHE A 505 -11.87 15.50 23.21
N MET A 506 -10.75 14.99 23.65
CA MET A 506 -10.61 14.33 24.95
C MET A 506 -10.98 15.26 26.11
N SER A 507 -10.51 16.52 26.06
CA SER A 507 -10.86 17.53 27.05
C SER A 507 -12.36 17.85 27.08
N ASP A 508 -13.00 17.92 25.93
CA ASP A 508 -14.43 18.24 25.85
C ASP A 508 -15.30 17.06 26.28
N LEU A 509 -14.91 15.81 25.97
CA LEU A 509 -15.55 14.60 26.51
C LEU A 509 -15.43 14.54 28.04
N GLU A 510 -14.25 14.87 28.57
CA GLU A 510 -14.03 14.87 30.01
C GLU A 510 -14.90 15.90 30.73
N LYS A 511 -15.02 17.12 30.19
CA LYS A 511 -15.90 18.17 30.74
C LYS A 511 -17.36 17.76 30.80
N GLN A 512 -17.80 16.89 29.89
CA GLN A 512 -19.15 16.35 29.87
C GLN A 512 -19.29 15.08 30.74
N GLY A 513 -18.23 14.59 31.38
CA GLY A 513 -18.21 13.35 32.16
C GLY A 513 -18.34 12.09 31.31
N LEU A 514 -18.14 12.17 30.00
CA LEU A 514 -18.31 11.05 29.08
C LEU A 514 -17.14 10.05 29.14
N LEU A 515 -15.99 10.45 29.70
CA LEU A 515 -14.83 9.57 29.84
C LEU A 515 -14.84 8.70 31.08
N ASP A 516 -15.72 8.96 32.07
CA ASP A 516 -15.71 8.27 33.36
C ASP A 516 -16.01 6.75 33.25
N ASP A 517 -16.73 6.35 32.19
CA ASP A 517 -17.08 4.95 31.90
C ASP A 517 -16.83 4.57 30.43
N THR A 518 -15.80 5.17 29.83
CA THR A 518 -15.49 4.98 28.41
C THR A 518 -14.05 4.53 28.22
N VAL A 519 -13.88 3.55 27.34
CA VAL A 519 -12.59 3.14 26.79
C VAL A 519 -12.36 3.87 25.48
N VAL A 520 -11.20 4.49 25.32
CA VAL A 520 -10.75 5.12 24.10
C VAL A 520 -9.76 4.19 23.41
N VAL A 521 -10.09 3.81 22.19
CA VAL A 521 -9.29 2.95 21.30
C VAL A 521 -8.76 3.83 20.19
N ILE A 522 -7.46 4.01 20.05
CA ILE A 522 -6.87 4.84 19.00
C ILE A 522 -5.99 3.95 18.12
N TYR A 523 -6.20 4.01 16.81
CA TYR A 523 -5.34 3.31 15.85
C TYR A 523 -5.11 4.16 14.61
N GLY A 524 -3.85 4.19 14.15
CA GLY A 524 -3.54 4.72 12.83
C GLY A 524 -4.07 3.80 11.75
N ASP A 525 -4.61 4.35 10.68
CA ASP A 525 -5.25 3.54 9.63
C ASP A 525 -4.25 3.05 8.57
N HIS A 526 -3.34 3.88 8.13
CA HIS A 526 -2.29 3.55 7.16
C HIS A 526 -1.16 4.58 7.15
N ASP A 527 -0.14 4.32 6.33
CA ASP A 527 0.96 5.26 6.10
C ASP A 527 0.51 6.52 5.33
N ALA A 528 1.22 7.61 5.56
CA ALA A 528 0.92 8.93 4.99
C ALA A 528 1.21 9.07 3.49
N LYS A 529 1.66 7.99 2.82
CA LYS A 529 2.05 7.98 1.40
C LYS A 529 3.12 9.05 1.07
N VAL A 530 4.02 9.30 2.03
CA VAL A 530 5.19 10.14 1.83
C VAL A 530 6.26 9.34 1.09
N LYS A 531 6.99 9.97 0.19
CA LYS A 531 8.00 9.30 -0.65
C LYS A 531 9.27 8.96 0.14
N ALA A 532 9.98 7.90 -0.28
CA ALA A 532 11.25 7.51 0.33
C ALA A 532 12.28 8.64 0.33
N GLU A 533 12.31 9.48 -0.70
CA GLU A 533 13.22 10.62 -0.81
C GLU A 533 12.97 11.70 0.27
N GLU A 534 11.74 11.80 0.79
CA GLU A 534 11.42 12.71 1.90
C GLU A 534 11.96 12.16 3.23
N TYR A 535 11.82 10.84 3.44
CA TYR A 535 12.41 10.16 4.61
C TYR A 535 13.92 10.16 4.55
N ASP A 536 14.52 9.95 3.38
CA ASP A 536 15.96 10.04 3.16
C ASP A 536 16.49 11.42 3.56
N ARG A 537 15.80 12.48 3.13
CA ARG A 537 16.11 13.85 3.53
C ARG A 537 16.01 14.04 5.05
N TYR A 538 14.95 13.55 5.68
CA TYR A 538 14.71 13.68 7.13
C TYR A 538 15.78 12.96 7.96
N ILE A 539 16.17 11.77 7.54
CA ILE A 539 17.11 10.93 8.28
C ILE A 539 18.54 11.40 8.07
N ASN A 540 18.87 11.85 6.86
CA ASN A 540 20.24 12.18 6.46
C ASN A 540 20.52 13.70 6.48
N TYR A 541 19.64 14.53 7.02
CA TYR A 541 19.89 15.94 7.13
C TYR A 541 20.89 16.25 8.25
N ASP A 542 21.96 16.98 7.88
CA ASP A 542 22.93 17.54 8.83
C ASP A 542 22.64 19.02 9.05
N PRO A 543 22.08 19.40 10.21
CA PRO A 543 21.72 20.78 10.51
C PRO A 543 22.93 21.71 10.65
N PHE A 544 24.14 21.15 10.88
CA PHE A 544 25.34 21.98 11.06
C PHE A 544 25.92 22.47 9.75
N THR A 545 25.78 21.68 8.71
CA THR A 545 26.23 22.04 7.36
C THR A 545 25.08 22.52 6.48
N ASP A 546 23.84 22.43 6.96
CA ASP A 546 22.60 22.70 6.18
C ASP A 546 22.60 21.89 4.86
N THR A 547 22.97 20.62 4.95
CA THR A 547 23.05 19.71 3.79
C THR A 547 22.43 18.37 4.10
N VAL A 548 21.92 17.71 3.06
CA VAL A 548 21.50 16.31 3.13
C VAL A 548 22.70 15.45 2.80
N LEU A 549 23.08 14.55 3.71
CA LEU A 549 24.17 13.57 3.49
C LEU A 549 23.85 12.67 2.30
N THR A 550 24.90 12.24 1.62
CA THR A 550 24.84 11.33 0.48
C THR A 550 25.57 10.01 0.79
N GLU A 551 25.43 9.00 -0.04
CA GLU A 551 26.06 7.68 0.11
C GLU A 551 27.60 7.74 0.35
N ASP A 552 28.24 8.84 -0.08
CA ASP A 552 29.69 9.05 0.09
C ASP A 552 30.03 9.73 1.43
N ASP A 553 29.05 10.20 2.19
CA ASP A 553 29.28 10.95 3.42
C ASP A 553 29.24 10.04 4.66
N PRO A 554 30.15 10.26 5.63
CA PRO A 554 30.07 9.55 6.90
C PRO A 554 28.77 9.82 7.64
N GLY A 555 28.11 8.78 8.13
CA GLY A 555 26.84 8.90 8.86
C GLY A 555 25.60 8.84 7.97
N TYR A 556 25.74 8.71 6.63
CA TYR A 556 24.61 8.46 5.75
C TYR A 556 23.91 7.14 6.11
N THR A 557 22.60 7.19 6.21
CA THR A 557 21.75 6.02 6.46
C THR A 557 20.82 5.79 5.26
N PRO A 558 20.98 4.70 4.50
CA PRO A 558 20.14 4.44 3.35
C PRO A 558 18.68 4.16 3.78
N VAL A 559 17.74 4.84 3.15
CA VAL A 559 16.30 4.53 3.22
C VAL A 559 16.01 3.51 2.12
N ASP A 560 16.35 2.25 2.39
CA ASP A 560 16.04 1.15 1.50
C ASP A 560 14.54 0.77 1.54
N ASP A 561 14.14 -0.19 0.71
CA ASP A 561 12.74 -0.63 0.66
C ASP A 561 12.26 -1.25 1.97
N TYR A 562 13.16 -1.89 2.70
CA TYR A 562 12.85 -2.45 4.02
C TYR A 562 12.54 -1.34 5.02
N TYR A 563 13.44 -0.37 5.14
CA TYR A 563 13.25 0.79 5.98
C TYR A 563 11.97 1.55 5.64
N TYR A 564 11.70 1.71 4.33
CA TYR A 564 10.48 2.32 3.86
C TYR A 564 9.23 1.51 4.20
N ASN A 565 9.28 0.18 4.11
CA ASN A 565 8.15 -0.68 4.44
C ASN A 565 7.81 -0.68 5.94
N LEU A 566 8.78 -0.47 6.82
CA LEU A 566 8.54 -0.32 8.25
C LEU A 566 7.77 0.95 8.62
N ASN A 567 7.71 1.94 7.74
CA ASN A 567 6.84 3.10 7.91
C ASN A 567 5.35 2.76 7.94
N ARG A 568 4.96 1.51 7.63
CA ARG A 568 3.59 1.00 7.83
C ARG A 568 3.24 0.78 9.30
N LYS A 569 4.17 0.94 10.22
CA LYS A 569 3.85 1.02 11.63
C LYS A 569 3.00 2.23 11.92
N VAL A 570 1.92 1.99 12.66
CA VAL A 570 0.97 3.01 13.10
C VAL A 570 0.73 2.84 14.60
N PRO A 571 0.34 3.87 15.37
CA PRO A 571 0.06 3.72 16.79
C PRO A 571 -1.21 2.88 17.00
N PHE A 572 -1.19 2.05 18.05
CA PHE A 572 -2.37 1.46 18.63
C PHE A 572 -2.36 1.64 20.15
N ILE A 573 -3.38 2.31 20.67
CA ILE A 573 -3.47 2.72 22.08
C ILE A 573 -4.85 2.37 22.62
N LEU A 574 -4.89 1.74 23.79
CA LEU A 574 -6.10 1.54 24.57
C LEU A 574 -5.97 2.35 25.87
N TRP A 575 -6.89 3.28 26.09
CA TRP A 575 -6.88 4.13 27.28
C TRP A 575 -8.27 4.21 27.91
N SER A 576 -8.32 4.25 29.24
CA SER A 576 -9.54 4.60 29.97
C SER A 576 -9.21 5.38 31.22
N LYS A 577 -10.02 6.37 31.56
CA LYS A 577 -9.82 7.19 32.74
C LYS A 577 -9.93 6.35 34.01
N GLY A 578 -8.80 6.22 34.75
CA GLY A 578 -8.76 5.39 35.97
C GLY A 578 -8.97 3.91 35.70
N GLY A 579 -8.52 3.41 34.55
CA GLY A 579 -8.64 2.00 34.18
C GLY A 579 -8.04 1.03 35.17
N GLU A 580 -8.64 -0.15 35.31
CA GLU A 580 -8.18 -1.23 36.19
C GLU A 580 -7.00 -2.00 35.57
N TYR A 581 -6.01 -1.28 35.04
CA TYR A 581 -4.77 -1.82 34.50
C TYR A 581 -3.60 -0.90 34.80
N GLU A 582 -2.39 -1.45 34.91
CA GLU A 582 -1.18 -0.65 34.92
C GLU A 582 -0.80 -0.24 33.48
N PRO A 583 -0.42 1.02 33.24
CA PRO A 583 0.08 1.45 31.95
C PRO A 583 1.24 0.58 31.50
N LYS A 584 1.19 0.14 30.22
CA LYS A 584 2.19 -0.78 29.68
C LYS A 584 2.38 -0.59 28.20
N GLU A 585 3.63 -0.63 27.76
CA GLU A 585 4.00 -0.77 26.37
C GLU A 585 4.20 -2.23 26.01
N PHE A 586 3.66 -2.62 24.83
CA PHE A 586 3.82 -3.93 24.21
C PHE A 586 4.59 -3.75 22.92
N ASP A 587 5.75 -4.35 22.81
CA ASP A 587 6.66 -4.29 21.66
C ASP A 587 6.53 -5.48 20.72
N GLN A 588 5.73 -6.48 21.08
CA GLN A 588 5.41 -7.62 20.23
C GLN A 588 4.70 -7.18 18.94
N VAL A 589 5.04 -7.79 17.81
CA VAL A 589 4.38 -7.47 16.53
C VAL A 589 2.88 -7.72 16.62
N MET A 590 2.10 -6.77 16.11
CA MET A 590 0.65 -6.81 16.07
C MET A 590 0.14 -6.23 14.75
N GLY A 591 -0.85 -6.87 14.13
CA GLY A 591 -1.51 -6.36 12.94
C GLY A 591 -2.90 -5.80 13.25
N MET A 592 -3.45 -5.03 12.32
CA MET A 592 -4.80 -4.47 12.47
C MET A 592 -5.87 -5.56 12.63
N TYR A 593 -5.70 -6.72 12.00
CA TYR A 593 -6.62 -7.86 12.14
C TYR A 593 -6.59 -8.49 13.53
N ASP A 594 -5.57 -8.21 14.36
CA ASP A 594 -5.47 -8.66 15.77
C ASP A 594 -6.28 -7.77 16.73
N ILE A 595 -6.72 -6.58 16.31
CA ILE A 595 -7.49 -5.67 17.17
C ILE A 595 -8.80 -6.33 17.63
N GLN A 596 -9.56 -6.90 16.71
CA GLN A 596 -10.87 -7.47 17.04
C GLN A 596 -10.79 -8.61 18.08
N PRO A 597 -9.94 -9.63 17.93
CA PRO A 597 -9.81 -10.67 18.97
C PRO A 597 -9.25 -10.14 20.27
N THR A 598 -8.32 -9.18 20.26
CA THR A 598 -7.79 -8.53 21.47
C THR A 598 -8.91 -7.77 22.22
N LEU A 599 -9.70 -6.95 21.52
CA LEU A 599 -10.87 -6.30 22.11
C LEU A 599 -11.93 -7.32 22.53
N GLY A 600 -12.09 -8.43 21.79
CA GLY A 600 -12.99 -9.52 22.15
C GLY A 600 -12.71 -10.09 23.52
N ASN A 601 -11.44 -10.36 23.83
CA ASN A 601 -11.02 -10.78 25.17
C ASN A 601 -11.35 -9.74 26.24
N MET A 602 -11.09 -8.47 25.97
CA MET A 602 -11.30 -7.38 26.93
C MET A 602 -12.77 -7.04 27.19
N PHE A 603 -13.65 -7.19 26.17
CA PHE A 603 -15.08 -6.85 26.27
C PHE A 603 -15.98 -8.06 26.48
N GLY A 604 -15.50 -9.27 26.22
CA GLY A 604 -16.24 -10.52 26.40
C GLY A 604 -17.03 -10.96 25.17
N PHE A 605 -16.47 -10.84 23.96
CA PHE A 605 -17.01 -11.42 22.73
C PHE A 605 -15.94 -12.26 22.01
N TYR A 606 -16.38 -13.14 21.13
CA TYR A 606 -15.49 -14.03 20.35
C TYR A 606 -15.93 -14.13 18.91
N ASN A 607 -15.01 -13.97 17.98
CA ASN A 607 -15.21 -14.19 16.55
C ASN A 607 -14.48 -15.45 16.08
N LYS A 608 -15.20 -16.54 15.79
CA LYS A 608 -14.60 -17.78 15.24
C LYS A 608 -13.95 -17.55 13.86
N TYR A 609 -14.41 -16.55 13.11
CA TYR A 609 -13.90 -16.24 11.76
C TYR A 609 -12.70 -15.30 11.76
N ALA A 610 -12.28 -14.78 12.91
CA ALA A 610 -11.11 -13.92 13.01
C ALA A 610 -9.86 -14.64 12.46
N LEU A 611 -9.08 -13.95 11.65
CA LEU A 611 -7.78 -14.42 11.17
C LEU A 611 -6.63 -13.95 12.07
N GLY A 612 -6.85 -12.87 12.81
CA GLY A 612 -5.94 -12.37 13.82
C GLY A 612 -6.07 -13.11 15.17
N HIS A 613 -5.29 -12.67 16.15
CA HIS A 613 -5.17 -13.28 17.48
C HIS A 613 -5.33 -12.24 18.59
N ASP A 614 -5.71 -12.68 19.77
CA ASP A 614 -5.54 -11.86 20.98
C ASP A 614 -4.05 -11.85 21.34
N VAL A 615 -3.36 -10.75 21.02
CA VAL A 615 -1.91 -10.64 21.26
C VAL A 615 -1.54 -10.69 22.73
N LEU A 616 -2.47 -10.36 23.63
CA LEU A 616 -2.27 -10.43 25.08
C LEU A 616 -2.34 -11.86 25.63
N SER A 617 -2.79 -12.80 24.83
CA SER A 617 -2.84 -14.23 25.16
C SER A 617 -1.64 -15.02 24.63
N ILE A 618 -0.76 -14.38 23.85
CA ILE A 618 0.46 -15.02 23.33
C ILE A 618 1.45 -15.19 24.48
N PRO A 619 1.94 -16.41 24.76
CA PRO A 619 2.88 -16.65 25.82
C PRO A 619 4.20 -15.89 25.67
N GLU A 620 4.80 -15.49 26.78
CA GLU A 620 6.12 -14.84 26.76
C GLU A 620 7.17 -15.74 26.06
N GLY A 621 7.87 -15.15 25.08
CA GLY A 621 8.87 -15.84 24.26
C GLY A 621 8.32 -16.61 23.06
N GLU A 622 7.02 -16.52 22.78
CA GLU A 622 6.43 -16.95 21.52
C GLU A 622 6.21 -15.75 20.59
N GLU A 623 6.48 -15.94 19.28
CA GLU A 623 6.33 -14.88 18.28
C GLU A 623 4.91 -14.78 17.77
N ASN A 624 4.46 -13.56 17.50
CA ASN A 624 3.33 -13.31 16.61
C ASN A 624 3.81 -13.16 15.16
N VAL A 625 2.87 -13.19 14.23
CA VAL A 625 3.12 -12.89 12.82
C VAL A 625 2.05 -11.97 12.28
N VAL A 626 2.47 -10.91 11.65
CA VAL A 626 1.61 -10.02 10.89
C VAL A 626 1.80 -10.29 9.40
N ILE A 627 0.73 -10.63 8.72
CA ILE A 627 0.72 -10.87 7.28
C ILE A 627 0.16 -9.66 6.55
N PHE A 628 0.70 -9.37 5.37
CA PHE A 628 0.22 -8.29 4.51
C PHE A 628 -0.49 -8.83 3.27
N PRO A 629 -1.42 -8.07 2.67
CA PRO A 629 -2.19 -8.53 1.50
C PRO A 629 -1.35 -8.94 0.28
N ASN A 630 -0.11 -8.50 0.21
CA ASN A 630 0.85 -8.82 -0.85
C ASN A 630 1.66 -10.09 -0.59
N GLY A 631 1.42 -10.80 0.52
CA GLY A 631 2.16 -12.00 0.92
C GLY A 631 3.45 -11.73 1.69
N ASN A 632 3.78 -10.47 1.96
CA ASN A 632 4.82 -10.13 2.93
C ASN A 632 4.36 -10.51 4.32
N PHE A 633 5.29 -10.73 5.24
CA PHE A 633 4.98 -10.91 6.64
C PHE A 633 6.09 -10.35 7.54
N VAL A 634 5.73 -10.05 8.77
CA VAL A 634 6.67 -9.65 9.82
C VAL A 634 6.40 -10.45 11.09
N THR A 635 7.46 -10.91 11.72
CA THR A 635 7.48 -11.49 13.06
C THR A 635 8.34 -10.62 13.97
N ASP A 636 8.49 -10.97 15.23
CA ASP A 636 9.41 -10.27 16.12
C ASP A 636 10.89 -10.43 15.70
N THR A 637 11.20 -11.45 14.89
CA THR A 637 12.57 -11.76 14.45
C THR A 637 12.85 -11.49 12.97
N VAL A 638 11.83 -11.46 12.11
CA VAL A 638 12.02 -11.40 10.66
C VAL A 638 11.00 -10.51 9.96
N TYR A 639 11.44 -9.73 9.00
CA TYR A 639 10.60 -9.18 7.94
C TYR A 639 10.87 -9.91 6.62
N TYR A 640 9.85 -10.45 5.96
CA TYR A 640 9.95 -11.10 4.66
C TYR A 640 9.29 -10.28 3.56
N ASP A 641 10.07 -9.97 2.53
CA ASP A 641 9.59 -9.38 1.29
C ASP A 641 9.34 -10.47 0.25
N SER A 642 8.08 -10.84 0.08
CA SER A 642 7.65 -11.85 -0.89
C SER A 642 7.96 -11.46 -2.34
N GLN A 643 8.14 -10.17 -2.61
CA GLN A 643 8.41 -9.65 -3.95
C GLN A 643 9.84 -9.96 -4.36
N LYS A 644 10.77 -9.71 -3.47
CA LYS A 644 12.20 -9.91 -3.70
C LYS A 644 12.66 -11.31 -3.33
N ASP A 645 11.78 -12.09 -2.67
CA ASP A 645 12.14 -13.37 -2.06
C ASP A 645 13.35 -13.22 -1.12
N LYS A 646 13.26 -12.19 -0.28
CA LYS A 646 14.32 -11.80 0.67
C LYS A 646 13.72 -11.62 2.06
N TYR A 647 14.52 -11.93 3.05
CA TYR A 647 14.17 -11.64 4.44
C TYR A 647 15.24 -10.78 5.08
N PHE A 648 14.83 -10.08 6.15
CA PHE A 648 15.67 -9.22 6.95
C PHE A 648 15.55 -9.70 8.39
N ASP A 649 16.68 -9.93 9.04
CA ASP A 649 16.74 -10.27 10.46
C ASP A 649 16.49 -9.03 11.30
N LEU A 650 15.49 -9.09 12.20
CA LEU A 650 15.08 -7.98 13.07
C LEU A 650 15.66 -8.06 14.49
N THR A 651 16.37 -9.12 14.82
CA THR A 651 16.86 -9.34 16.20
C THR A 651 17.83 -8.26 16.68
N ASN A 652 18.48 -7.56 15.73
CA ASN A 652 19.39 -6.44 15.99
C ASN A 652 18.79 -5.07 15.62
N TYR A 653 17.50 -5.00 15.40
CA TYR A 653 16.85 -3.86 14.75
C TYR A 653 16.46 -2.69 15.65
N GLU A 654 16.38 -2.89 16.96
CA GLU A 654 15.98 -1.84 17.94
C GLU A 654 16.65 -0.49 17.71
N ASN A 655 17.80 -0.49 17.07
CA ASN A 655 18.68 0.67 16.96
C ASN A 655 18.50 1.50 15.71
N VAL A 656 17.81 1.01 14.66
CA VAL A 656 17.58 1.78 13.42
C VAL A 656 16.38 2.70 13.57
N MET A 657 15.35 2.30 14.32
CA MET A 657 14.21 3.17 14.60
C MET A 657 14.54 4.26 15.63
N THR A 658 15.52 4.03 16.51
CA THR A 658 16.04 5.08 17.40
C THR A 658 16.69 6.24 16.65
N LYS A 659 17.12 6.04 15.40
CA LYS A 659 17.62 7.16 14.57
C LYS A 659 16.53 8.03 13.95
N ILE A 660 15.34 7.48 13.69
CA ILE A 660 14.17 8.33 13.36
C ILE A 660 13.85 9.24 14.55
N SER A 661 14.15 8.79 15.76
CA SER A 661 14.15 9.59 16.96
C SER A 661 15.46 10.37 17.22
N CYS A 662 16.33 10.61 16.23
CA CYS A 662 17.47 11.55 16.37
C CYS A 662 17.00 12.93 16.87
N ASN A 663 15.73 13.22 16.72
CA ASN A 663 15.06 14.31 17.41
C ASN A 663 15.00 14.15 18.94
N GLN A 664 15.23 12.99 19.54
CA GLN A 664 15.36 12.88 20.99
C GLN A 664 16.56 13.64 21.55
N VAL A 665 17.64 13.76 20.77
CA VAL A 665 18.77 14.63 21.13
C VAL A 665 18.31 16.06 21.30
N TYR A 666 17.31 16.50 20.55
CA TYR A 666 16.72 17.84 20.64
C TYR A 666 15.72 17.99 21.78
N LYS A 667 15.17 16.90 22.33
CA LYS A 667 14.32 16.91 23.52
C LYS A 667 15.04 17.48 24.74
N ASP A 668 16.30 17.07 24.94
CA ASP A 668 17.10 17.46 26.10
C ASP A 668 17.96 18.71 25.86
N THR A 669 18.10 19.15 24.61
CA THR A 669 18.84 20.34 24.20
C THR A 669 18.05 21.21 23.23
N PRO A 670 17.04 21.93 23.72
CA PRO A 670 16.15 22.75 22.88
C PRO A 670 16.85 23.90 22.16
N ASN A 671 18.12 24.19 22.47
CA ASN A 671 18.97 25.17 21.76
C ASN A 671 20.32 24.51 21.44
N LEU A 672 20.43 23.85 20.30
CA LEU A 672 21.69 23.29 19.82
C LEU A 672 22.77 24.40 19.75
N ILE A 673 23.84 24.18 20.52
CA ILE A 673 25.00 25.09 20.51
C ILE A 673 25.96 24.60 19.43
N TYR A 674 26.12 25.41 18.40
CA TYR A 674 27.03 25.13 17.29
C TYR A 674 28.47 25.53 17.68
N GLU A 675 29.24 24.62 18.20
CA GLU A 675 30.68 24.69 18.42
C GLU A 675 31.34 23.33 18.16
N ASP A 676 32.68 23.29 18.05
CA ASP A 676 33.45 22.04 17.95
C ASP A 676 33.16 21.04 19.07
N THR A 677 32.63 21.50 20.19
CA THR A 677 32.13 20.66 21.28
C THR A 677 30.81 19.96 20.96
N VAL A 678 30.03 20.46 20.02
CA VAL A 678 28.75 19.86 19.60
C VAL A 678 28.95 18.77 18.56
N HIS A 679 29.99 18.84 17.77
CA HIS A 679 30.48 17.67 17.06
C HIS A 679 30.76 16.49 18.05
N GLY A 680 31.04 16.79 19.31
CA GLY A 680 31.12 15.83 20.40
C GLY A 680 29.76 15.25 20.82
N ILE A 681 28.67 15.99 20.78
CA ILE A 681 27.34 15.47 21.15
C ILE A 681 26.79 14.58 20.03
N PHE A 682 26.96 14.95 18.76
CA PHE A 682 26.66 14.08 17.61
C PHE A 682 27.66 12.93 17.47
N LYS A 683 28.91 13.09 17.89
CA LYS A 683 29.93 12.05 17.86
C LYS A 683 29.99 11.19 19.12
N SER A 684 29.42 11.62 20.24
CA SER A 684 29.38 10.82 21.48
C SER A 684 28.25 9.81 21.48
N VAL A 685 27.28 9.96 20.59
CA VAL A 685 26.46 8.84 20.16
C VAL A 685 27.23 8.24 18.99
N ASP A 686 27.98 7.19 19.21
CA ASP A 686 28.76 6.42 18.23
C ASP A 686 27.80 5.66 17.29
N GLU A 687 26.82 6.38 16.75
CA GLU A 687 25.68 5.85 16.01
C GLU A 687 26.02 5.66 14.53
N SER A 688 27.06 6.35 14.01
CA SER A 688 27.48 6.17 12.61
C SER A 688 28.07 4.76 12.35
N ASP A 689 28.85 4.23 13.29
CA ASP A 689 29.33 2.85 13.21
C ASP A 689 28.22 1.83 13.48
N TYR A 690 27.25 2.22 14.30
CA TYR A 690 26.15 1.35 14.73
C TYR A 690 25.14 1.10 13.60
N CYS A 691 24.84 2.10 12.80
CA CYS A 691 23.86 1.95 11.71
C CYS A 691 24.41 1.23 10.48
N GLN A 692 25.66 1.41 10.16
CA GLN A 692 26.27 0.69 9.05
C GLN A 692 26.46 -0.78 9.43
N SER A 693 26.93 -1.09 10.63
CA SER A 693 27.01 -2.47 11.13
C SER A 693 25.63 -3.11 11.26
N ALA A 694 24.64 -2.40 11.77
CA ALA A 694 23.27 -2.92 11.87
C ALA A 694 22.59 -3.15 10.52
N ILE A 695 23.00 -2.46 9.44
CA ILE A 695 22.54 -2.72 8.07
C ILE A 695 23.27 -3.92 7.46
N ASP A 696 24.57 -4.05 7.70
CA ASP A 696 25.39 -5.13 7.15
C ASP A 696 25.18 -6.46 7.90
N ASP A 697 24.96 -6.42 9.22
CA ASP A 697 24.67 -7.59 10.06
C ASP A 697 23.25 -8.15 9.87
N ARG A 698 22.35 -7.40 9.25
CA ARG A 698 20.97 -7.84 8.94
C ARG A 698 20.88 -8.91 7.85
N ILE A 699 21.95 -9.19 7.16
CA ILE A 699 21.99 -10.19 6.09
C ILE A 699 22.70 -11.45 6.63
N ASN A 700 21.90 -12.41 7.17
CA ASN A 700 22.31 -13.79 7.47
C ASN A 700 23.17 -14.07 8.70
N ASP A 701 22.60 -13.93 9.91
CA ASP A 701 23.20 -14.54 11.11
C ASP A 701 22.86 -16.02 11.33
N GLY A 702 22.14 -16.67 10.41
CA GLY A 702 21.86 -18.10 10.44
C GLY A 702 20.77 -18.53 11.42
N VAL A 703 20.05 -17.59 12.04
CA VAL A 703 18.89 -17.88 12.91
C VAL A 703 17.65 -18.19 12.08
N VAL A 704 17.56 -17.64 10.85
CA VAL A 704 16.43 -17.80 9.95
C VAL A 704 16.84 -18.66 8.77
N ASP A 705 16.19 -19.79 8.60
CA ASP A 705 16.42 -20.71 7.46
C ASP A 705 15.27 -20.68 6.43
N GLU A 706 15.49 -21.31 5.27
CA GLU A 706 14.49 -21.43 4.22
C GLU A 706 13.20 -22.12 4.71
N ALA A 707 13.29 -23.02 5.68
CA ALA A 707 12.16 -23.75 6.22
C ALA A 707 11.28 -22.84 7.08
N TYR A 708 11.89 -21.94 7.88
CA TYR A 708 11.18 -20.89 8.61
C TYR A 708 10.40 -19.98 7.66
N ILE A 709 11.06 -19.43 6.65
CA ILE A 709 10.45 -18.54 5.65
C ILE A 709 9.32 -19.27 4.89
N SER A 710 9.54 -20.52 4.49
CA SER A 710 8.53 -21.32 3.80
C SER A 710 7.29 -21.55 4.66
N SER A 711 7.46 -21.86 5.94
CA SER A 711 6.36 -22.10 6.87
C SER A 711 5.49 -20.87 7.06
N TYR A 712 6.09 -19.70 7.28
CA TYR A 712 5.33 -18.45 7.41
C TYR A 712 4.72 -17.97 6.10
N SER A 713 5.37 -18.25 4.96
CA SER A 713 4.81 -17.98 3.65
C SER A 713 3.57 -18.84 3.37
N GLU A 714 3.60 -20.13 3.73
CA GLU A 714 2.43 -21.01 3.64
C GLU A 714 1.30 -20.52 4.55
N TYR A 715 1.62 -20.13 5.78
CA TYR A 715 0.69 -19.56 6.75
C TYR A 715 0.03 -18.27 6.22
N ALA A 716 0.81 -17.35 5.66
CA ALA A 716 0.32 -16.10 5.09
C ALA A 716 -0.61 -16.36 3.89
N ASN A 717 -0.20 -17.25 2.99
CA ASN A 717 -0.96 -17.59 1.81
C ASN A 717 -2.32 -18.22 2.15
N GLU A 718 -2.35 -19.17 3.08
CA GLU A 718 -3.58 -19.83 3.53
C GLU A 718 -4.59 -18.79 4.05
N ARG A 719 -4.18 -17.87 4.92
CA ARG A 719 -5.07 -16.86 5.49
C ARG A 719 -5.55 -15.84 4.49
N ILE A 720 -4.70 -15.43 3.56
CA ILE A 720 -5.10 -14.56 2.45
C ILE A 720 -6.14 -15.28 1.58
N ASP A 721 -5.94 -16.56 1.27
CA ASP A 721 -6.87 -17.34 0.46
C ASP A 721 -8.22 -17.54 1.20
N ILE A 722 -8.21 -17.79 2.50
CA ILE A 722 -9.43 -17.89 3.34
C ILE A 722 -10.17 -16.54 3.42
N SER A 723 -9.45 -15.43 3.66
CA SER A 723 -10.05 -14.12 3.64
C SER A 723 -10.73 -13.81 2.29
N ASN A 724 -10.03 -14.09 1.19
CA ASN A 724 -10.58 -13.93 -0.14
C ASN A 724 -11.79 -14.85 -0.41
N ALA A 725 -11.80 -16.07 0.10
CA ALA A 725 -12.94 -16.98 0.00
C ALA A 725 -14.18 -16.39 0.70
N ILE A 726 -14.01 -15.86 1.91
CA ILE A 726 -15.10 -15.19 2.63
C ILE A 726 -15.60 -13.98 1.82
N ILE A 727 -14.69 -13.12 1.35
CA ILE A 727 -15.03 -11.88 0.66
C ILE A 727 -15.69 -12.16 -0.70
N TYR A 728 -15.08 -13.02 -1.52
CA TYR A 728 -15.54 -13.23 -2.91
C TYR A 728 -16.79 -14.07 -3.00
N PHE A 729 -16.90 -15.09 -2.14
CA PHE A 729 -17.96 -16.08 -2.23
C PHE A 729 -19.02 -15.97 -1.14
N ASP A 730 -18.84 -15.04 -0.19
CA ASP A 730 -19.76 -14.87 0.95
C ASP A 730 -19.87 -16.18 1.77
N MET A 731 -18.72 -16.77 2.11
CA MET A 731 -18.64 -18.10 2.69
C MET A 731 -19.34 -18.22 4.04
N ILE A 732 -19.35 -17.13 4.84
CA ILE A 732 -20.04 -17.13 6.13
C ILE A 732 -21.55 -17.32 5.93
N ASP A 733 -22.16 -16.64 4.96
CA ASP A 733 -23.59 -16.83 4.63
C ASP A 733 -23.82 -18.20 3.95
N LYS A 734 -23.01 -18.56 2.97
CA LYS A 734 -23.24 -19.72 2.12
C LYS A 734 -22.99 -21.06 2.81
N VAL A 735 -21.99 -21.15 3.68
CA VAL A 735 -21.61 -22.39 4.36
C VAL A 735 -22.30 -22.48 5.72
N ASP A 736 -22.22 -21.42 6.53
CA ASP A 736 -22.71 -21.42 7.91
C ASP A 736 -24.12 -20.81 8.07
N GLY A 737 -24.70 -20.27 6.99
CA GLY A 737 -26.04 -19.64 7.02
C GLY A 737 -26.05 -18.23 7.60
N GLY A 738 -24.91 -17.56 7.55
CA GLY A 738 -24.70 -16.24 8.06
C GLY A 738 -24.18 -16.21 9.51
N PHE A 739 -23.78 -15.01 9.96
CA PHE A 739 -23.42 -14.78 11.36
C PHE A 739 -24.72 -14.74 12.19
N ASP A 740 -24.87 -15.69 13.11
CA ASP A 740 -26.03 -15.75 14.00
C ASP A 740 -25.86 -14.75 15.15
N THR A 741 -26.48 -13.58 14.98
CA THR A 741 -26.54 -12.54 16.01
C THR A 741 -27.42 -12.93 17.21
N SER A 742 -28.14 -14.05 17.14
CA SER A 742 -28.88 -14.59 18.30
C SER A 742 -27.99 -15.39 19.26
N MET A 743 -26.74 -15.67 18.89
CA MET A 743 -25.76 -16.29 19.78
C MET A 743 -25.50 -15.36 20.98
N LYS A 744 -25.94 -15.80 22.15
CA LYS A 744 -25.64 -15.07 23.38
C LYS A 744 -24.18 -15.28 23.80
N PRO A 745 -23.56 -14.30 24.49
CA PRO A 745 -22.17 -14.42 24.97
C PRO A 745 -21.91 -15.72 25.77
N GLU A 746 -22.92 -16.23 26.46
CA GLU A 746 -22.84 -17.47 27.23
C GLU A 746 -22.82 -18.74 26.35
N GLN A 747 -23.15 -18.64 25.09
CA GLN A 747 -23.14 -19.71 24.09
C GLN A 747 -21.88 -19.65 23.22
N LEU A 748 -21.12 -18.54 23.27
CA LEU A 748 -19.80 -18.50 22.72
C LEU A 748 -18.90 -19.43 23.54
N PRO A 749 -17.92 -20.10 22.91
CA PRO A 749 -16.85 -20.74 23.66
C PRO A 749 -16.41 -19.75 24.75
N SER A 750 -16.30 -20.20 25.98
CA SER A 750 -15.97 -19.29 27.08
C SER A 750 -14.82 -18.42 26.63
N VAL A 751 -14.94 -17.10 26.86
CA VAL A 751 -13.94 -16.10 26.44
C VAL A 751 -12.60 -16.29 27.19
N GLU A 752 -12.26 -17.49 27.47
CA GLU A 752 -10.92 -17.91 27.78
C GLU A 752 -10.23 -18.01 26.44
N GLN A 753 -9.49 -16.99 26.09
CA GLN A 753 -8.84 -16.92 24.81
C GLN A 753 -7.71 -17.92 24.72
N THR A 754 -7.62 -18.55 23.59
CA THR A 754 -6.47 -19.33 23.20
C THR A 754 -5.27 -18.41 23.10
N PRO A 755 -4.16 -18.78 23.71
CA PRO A 755 -2.89 -18.34 23.20
C PRO A 755 -2.83 -18.75 21.72
N PHE A 756 -2.28 -17.88 20.92
CA PHE A 756 -1.98 -18.23 19.54
C PHE A 756 -1.20 -19.55 19.53
N ALA A 757 -1.85 -20.61 19.07
CA ALA A 757 -1.16 -21.84 18.74
C ALA A 757 -0.65 -21.67 17.31
N PRO A 758 0.65 -21.43 17.14
CA PRO A 758 1.24 -21.51 15.83
C PRO A 758 0.99 -22.91 15.28
N PRO A 759 0.82 -23.09 13.96
CA PRO A 759 0.78 -24.43 13.37
C PRO A 759 1.89 -25.30 13.94
N GLU A 760 1.64 -26.58 14.23
CA GLU A 760 2.63 -27.48 14.86
C GLU A 760 4.04 -27.39 14.23
N LYS A 761 4.13 -27.05 12.96
CA LYS A 761 5.38 -26.79 12.24
C LYS A 761 6.13 -25.53 12.72
N ARG A 762 5.45 -24.57 13.28
CA ARG A 762 5.98 -23.31 13.75
C ARG A 762 6.79 -23.44 15.04
N HIS A 763 6.32 -24.26 15.99
CA HIS A 763 7.05 -24.54 17.23
C HIS A 763 8.43 -25.19 17.02
N ASN A 764 8.62 -25.82 15.83
CA ASN A 764 9.89 -26.47 15.51
C ASN A 764 10.92 -25.50 14.91
N TYR A 765 10.49 -24.32 14.39
CA TYR A 765 11.37 -23.42 13.66
C TYR A 765 11.82 -22.20 14.49
N GLY A 766 11.02 -21.73 15.45
CA GLY A 766 11.39 -20.63 16.34
C GLY A 766 12.36 -21.02 17.47
N ARG A 767 12.68 -22.29 17.61
CA ARG A 767 13.63 -22.82 18.59
C ARG A 767 14.64 -23.73 17.91
N LEU A 768 15.43 -23.22 17.02
CA LEU A 768 16.75 -23.83 16.79
C LEU A 768 17.61 -23.41 17.97
N SER A 769 17.36 -24.07 19.10
CA SER A 769 18.22 -24.02 20.26
C SER A 769 19.63 -24.39 19.87
N ALA A 770 20.53 -23.65 20.41
CA ALA A 770 21.94 -23.93 20.57
C ALA A 770 22.34 -25.39 20.56
#